data_8bc64c53a709c27605ca0b04a275c9ba
#
_entry.id   8bc64c53a709c27605ca0b04a275c9ba
#
_cell.length_a   1.000
_cell.length_b   1.000
_cell.length_c   1.000
_cell.angle_alpha   90.00
_cell.angle_beta   90.00
_cell.angle_gamma   90.00
#
_symmetry.space_group_name_H-M   'P 1'
#
loop_
_entity.id
_entity.type
_entity.pdbx_description
1 polymer ?
#
loop_
_entity_poly.entity_id
_entity_poly.type
_entity_poly.pdbx_seq_one_letter_code
_entity_poly.pdbx_strand_id
1 'polypeptide(L)'
;AVIAFSINFIFTPEKLTPIVLNVANQNINAKLDMNSVELTFFSTFPRFGIKLENGTLVSKAIRDSLWQRTDTLASFRKAIAVINLVDYLQQKKISINRLSLDSTNIYAFKGKDGIANWNILIADTTNTPDTTTATSPVINEIDIKHVSLHHTTVTFDDRETNVFANLWDANLKLKANLKKEQSTLTLDFNNKNILFWQNGELLAHRIATHLQTAIELNRSKRALSLHDAMMEINGIKLDIHGSICKDTTAQALDIDLQYGLHAPSLETVLHMIPESILKKEKVSAKGDVTVNGNLKGLYGKGKMPLATLKIEINDASAQYAQLPYGIDELKANFFGQIDLMRQSPSYLDLKIFHFKGAHTDILADAKVNDLLGDPDISFHTQSTIDLTALAQTFPLQDGVSIEGKLDADMNVRCRLSSIKKKDIGRIRAKGKINMSKLALRDKNKKFEFTSDASLSFVGNDVLGAHIEIGNMAFHSTRLNSSINNLSALIKTTNPQDTTRIALVECKLNANKLKASLPDTSNLFCGKTAATIKLQPTENNPTRPEIGFALEADTLFCRLGDTKLGMDKAGITITAQQLKDSLWIPKGIVGFNRLFVRTPQSALPIRMQKTAISVGNRAITLHNATMKIGRSDLTATGAIHDLYGAMRHNKKLRATLTLSSKNLNCNQLIRSISFPKDTAQIETESDTTSTALKLFVIPRNIDFELQTNLNRVRYGKMVFKNVHGAIDIRNQAIHLKELSMEGMDATMRTTLIYQARQPEQGYAGFDFKLHNINIGKLVDFIPSLDTIVPMLRSFQGTVDFNVSAESGLDSCLNIKIPSLRSAIHVEGDSLVLLDGETFAEISKKF
;
A
#
# COMPACT_ATOMS: atom_id res chain seq x y z
N ALA A 1 37.07 -77.35 -6.99
CA ALA A 1 38.28 -76.66 -7.47
C ALA A 1 38.62 -77.03 -8.94
N VAL A 2 38.72 -78.30 -9.29
CA VAL A 2 39.07 -78.70 -10.66
C VAL A 2 38.11 -78.21 -11.75
N ILE A 3 36.79 -78.32 -11.50
CA ILE A 3 35.74 -77.78 -12.43
C ILE A 3 35.86 -76.29 -12.63
N ALA A 4 36.10 -75.55 -11.55
CA ALA A 4 36.25 -74.08 -11.62
C ALA A 4 37.51 -73.66 -12.36
N PHE A 5 38.60 -74.41 -12.19
CA PHE A 5 39.84 -74.17 -12.91
C PHE A 5 39.69 -74.51 -14.41
N SER A 6 39.00 -75.53 -14.77
CA SER A 6 38.70 -75.95 -16.14
C SER A 6 37.84 -74.92 -16.88
N ILE A 7 36.83 -74.34 -16.21
CA ILE A 7 35.95 -73.34 -16.79
C ILE A 7 36.73 -72.06 -17.11
N ASN A 8 37.63 -71.58 -16.23
CA ASN A 8 38.47 -70.38 -16.49
C ASN A 8 39.47 -70.60 -17.62
N PHE A 9 39.87 -71.84 -17.89
CA PHE A 9 40.77 -72.17 -18.98
C PHE A 9 40.07 -72.27 -20.36
N ILE A 10 38.79 -72.57 -20.37
CA ILE A 10 37.94 -72.71 -21.57
C ILE A 10 37.40 -71.36 -22.00
N PHE A 11 37.01 -70.52 -21.06
CA PHE A 11 36.37 -69.20 -21.27
C PHE A 11 37.34 -68.08 -20.93
N THR A 12 38.35 -67.86 -21.80
CA THR A 12 39.32 -66.80 -21.67
C THR A 12 38.70 -65.42 -22.05
N PRO A 13 39.22 -64.31 -21.53
CA PRO A 13 38.71 -62.97 -21.86
C PRO A 13 38.63 -62.70 -23.38
N GLU A 14 39.59 -63.17 -24.15
CA GLU A 14 39.63 -62.99 -25.60
C GLU A 14 38.44 -63.66 -26.33
N LYS A 15 37.90 -64.77 -25.78
CA LYS A 15 36.72 -65.45 -26.33
C LYS A 15 35.39 -64.83 -25.81
N LEU A 16 35.37 -64.45 -24.56
CA LEU A 16 34.11 -63.99 -23.89
C LEU A 16 33.78 -62.55 -24.31
N THR A 17 34.77 -61.67 -24.40
CA THR A 17 34.57 -60.27 -24.67
C THR A 17 33.75 -60.01 -25.94
N PRO A 18 34.10 -60.58 -27.11
CA PRO A 18 33.33 -60.38 -28.33
C PRO A 18 31.91 -60.94 -28.27
N ILE A 19 31.72 -62.06 -27.57
CA ILE A 19 30.40 -62.71 -27.41
C ILE A 19 29.48 -61.78 -26.61
N VAL A 20 29.94 -61.30 -25.46
CA VAL A 20 29.14 -60.41 -24.56
C VAL A 20 28.87 -59.08 -25.24
N LEU A 21 29.84 -58.49 -25.92
CA LEU A 21 29.66 -57.25 -26.66
C LEU A 21 28.65 -57.40 -27.81
N ASN A 22 28.69 -58.52 -28.54
CA ASN A 22 27.76 -58.76 -29.65
C ASN A 22 26.31 -58.87 -29.13
N VAL A 23 26.12 -59.71 -28.10
CA VAL A 23 24.80 -59.91 -27.50
C VAL A 23 24.25 -58.60 -26.89
N ALA A 24 25.04 -57.86 -26.15
CA ALA A 24 24.63 -56.60 -25.58
C ALA A 24 24.25 -55.57 -26.66
N ASN A 25 25.13 -55.36 -27.67
CA ASN A 25 24.94 -54.33 -28.70
C ASN A 25 23.80 -54.65 -29.68
N GLN A 26 23.34 -55.91 -29.76
CA GLN A 26 22.16 -56.30 -30.52
C GLN A 26 20.85 -56.04 -29.79
N ASN A 27 20.86 -56.02 -28.44
CA ASN A 27 19.66 -55.91 -27.61
C ASN A 27 19.43 -54.49 -27.01
N ILE A 28 20.35 -53.56 -27.29
CA ILE A 28 20.20 -52.15 -26.79
C ILE A 28 20.41 -51.14 -27.93
N ASN A 29 19.71 -50.00 -27.83
CA ASN A 29 19.94 -48.86 -28.75
C ASN A 29 21.15 -48.01 -28.27
N ALA A 30 22.24 -48.71 -27.96
CA ALA A 30 23.48 -48.10 -27.53
C ALA A 30 24.67 -48.96 -28.03
N LYS A 31 25.85 -48.41 -27.95
CA LYS A 31 27.11 -49.12 -28.21
C LYS A 31 27.82 -49.36 -26.88
N LEU A 32 27.85 -50.60 -26.42
CA LEU A 32 28.67 -51.00 -25.29
C LEU A 32 30.06 -51.41 -25.84
N ASP A 33 31.10 -50.86 -25.23
CA ASP A 33 32.49 -51.22 -25.48
C ASP A 33 33.21 -51.46 -24.16
N MET A 34 34.17 -52.38 -24.09
CA MET A 34 34.94 -52.69 -22.88
C MET A 34 36.26 -53.43 -23.22
N ASN A 35 37.20 -53.34 -22.29
CA ASN A 35 38.54 -53.92 -22.51
C ASN A 35 38.52 -55.43 -22.35
N SER A 36 37.88 -55.94 -21.29
CA SER A 36 37.86 -57.39 -21.03
C SER A 36 36.63 -57.86 -20.33
N VAL A 37 36.23 -59.10 -20.58
CA VAL A 37 35.20 -59.84 -19.85
C VAL A 37 35.85 -61.08 -19.26
N GLU A 38 35.81 -61.21 -17.94
CA GLU A 38 36.37 -62.31 -17.19
C GLU A 38 35.31 -63.03 -16.41
N LEU A 39 35.41 -64.38 -16.34
CA LEU A 39 34.58 -65.16 -15.39
C LEU A 39 35.25 -65.17 -14.03
N THR A 40 34.52 -64.79 -13.00
CA THR A 40 34.97 -64.90 -11.60
C THR A 40 34.20 -65.97 -10.86
N PHE A 41 34.91 -66.95 -10.32
CA PHE A 41 34.32 -68.02 -9.52
C PHE A 41 34.72 -67.94 -8.05
N PHE A 42 36.00 -67.76 -7.78
CA PHE A 42 36.52 -67.74 -6.41
C PHE A 42 36.01 -66.65 -5.51
N SER A 43 35.84 -65.46 -6.08
CA SER A 43 35.31 -64.31 -5.35
C SER A 43 33.79 -64.31 -5.23
N THR A 44 33.09 -65.18 -5.98
CA THR A 44 31.61 -65.22 -6.04
C THR A 44 31.03 -66.60 -5.67
N PHE A 45 31.92 -67.57 -5.28
CA PHE A 45 31.55 -68.91 -4.94
C PHE A 45 30.34 -69.04 -3.95
N PRO A 46 29.41 -69.94 -4.15
CA PRO A 46 29.25 -70.94 -5.21
C PRO A 46 28.58 -70.47 -6.52
N ARG A 47 28.55 -69.18 -6.80
CA ARG A 47 27.92 -68.58 -7.98
C ARG A 47 29.00 -68.11 -8.98
N PHE A 48 28.60 -67.93 -10.20
CA PHE A 48 29.49 -67.44 -11.25
C PHE A 48 29.30 -65.94 -11.40
N GLY A 49 30.39 -65.20 -11.47
CA GLY A 49 30.38 -63.77 -11.73
C GLY A 49 31.02 -63.50 -13.10
N ILE A 50 30.46 -62.52 -13.78
CA ILE A 50 31.07 -61.91 -14.97
C ILE A 50 31.64 -60.56 -14.52
N LYS A 51 32.94 -60.40 -14.66
CA LYS A 51 33.66 -59.15 -14.40
C LYS A 51 33.95 -58.46 -15.75
N LEU A 52 33.54 -57.23 -15.86
CA LEU A 52 33.71 -56.38 -16.98
C LEU A 52 34.70 -55.27 -16.58
N GLU A 53 35.70 -54.95 -17.42
CA GLU A 53 36.71 -53.94 -17.14
C GLU A 53 36.70 -52.82 -18.19
N ASN A 54 36.82 -51.60 -17.69
CA ASN A 54 36.91 -50.36 -18.50
C ASN A 54 35.84 -50.29 -19.59
N GLY A 55 34.59 -50.35 -19.19
CA GLY A 55 33.47 -50.31 -20.12
C GLY A 55 32.93 -48.87 -20.36
N THR A 56 32.42 -48.65 -21.56
CA THR A 56 31.73 -47.41 -21.95
C THR A 56 30.41 -47.77 -22.65
N LEU A 57 29.38 -47.02 -22.33
CA LEU A 57 28.03 -47.18 -22.91
C LEU A 57 27.66 -45.85 -23.61
N VAL A 58 27.65 -45.90 -24.96
CA VAL A 58 27.39 -44.75 -25.80
C VAL A 58 26.02 -44.90 -26.45
N SER A 59 25.13 -43.96 -26.21
CA SER A 59 23.80 -43.89 -26.79
C SER A 59 23.84 -43.73 -28.31
N LYS A 60 22.96 -44.44 -29.04
CA LYS A 60 22.73 -44.20 -30.46
C LYS A 60 21.66 -43.13 -30.73
N ALA A 61 20.92 -42.73 -29.68
CA ALA A 61 19.84 -41.75 -29.77
C ALA A 61 20.36 -40.33 -30.00
N ILE A 62 21.53 -39.98 -29.47
CA ILE A 62 22.15 -38.66 -29.56
C ILE A 62 23.50 -38.76 -30.23
N ARG A 63 23.87 -37.75 -31.06
CA ARG A 63 25.21 -37.58 -31.58
C ARG A 63 25.94 -36.49 -30.80
N ASP A 64 27.11 -36.76 -30.30
CA ASP A 64 27.96 -35.75 -29.66
C ASP A 64 28.44 -34.71 -30.68
N SER A 65 27.87 -33.51 -30.66
CA SER A 65 28.14 -32.45 -31.63
C SER A 65 29.30 -31.54 -31.24
N LEU A 66 29.80 -31.61 -30.02
CA LEU A 66 30.73 -30.59 -29.47
C LEU A 66 31.90 -31.20 -28.67
N TRP A 67 32.23 -32.46 -28.87
CA TRP A 67 33.24 -33.20 -28.08
C TRP A 67 32.98 -33.20 -26.56
N GLN A 68 31.72 -32.96 -26.13
CA GLN A 68 31.27 -32.91 -24.75
C GLN A 68 30.88 -34.29 -24.22
N ARG A 69 30.99 -35.34 -25.05
CA ARG A 69 30.56 -36.72 -24.72
C ARG A 69 29.10 -36.83 -24.25
N THR A 70 28.22 -35.98 -24.83
CA THR A 70 26.80 -35.99 -24.51
C THR A 70 26.07 -37.28 -24.88
N ASP A 71 26.66 -38.06 -25.79
CA ASP A 71 26.22 -39.36 -26.20
C ASP A 71 26.64 -40.48 -25.23
N THR A 72 27.69 -40.28 -24.42
CA THR A 72 28.18 -41.28 -23.47
C THR A 72 27.34 -41.29 -22.20
N LEU A 73 26.41 -42.27 -22.10
CA LEU A 73 25.55 -42.41 -20.95
C LEU A 73 26.30 -42.87 -19.70
N ALA A 74 27.23 -43.81 -19.84
CA ALA A 74 27.97 -44.38 -18.71
C ALA A 74 29.36 -44.84 -19.10
N SER A 75 30.29 -44.71 -18.15
CA SER A 75 31.59 -45.33 -18.18
C SER A 75 31.92 -45.91 -16.82
N PHE A 76 32.57 -47.05 -16.76
CA PHE A 76 32.95 -47.74 -15.50
C PHE A 76 34.32 -48.38 -15.60
N ARG A 77 35.06 -48.37 -14.51
CA ARG A 77 36.31 -49.04 -14.40
C ARG A 77 36.11 -50.54 -14.25
N LYS A 78 35.15 -50.92 -13.40
CA LYS A 78 34.86 -52.35 -13.13
C LYS A 78 33.36 -52.54 -12.88
N ALA A 79 32.81 -53.55 -13.54
CA ALA A 79 31.47 -54.04 -13.25
C ALA A 79 31.48 -55.56 -12.99
N ILE A 80 30.76 -56.00 -11.96
CA ILE A 80 30.64 -57.44 -11.67
C ILE A 80 29.15 -57.78 -11.63
N ALA A 81 28.73 -58.67 -12.51
CA ALA A 81 27.41 -59.29 -12.47
C ALA A 81 27.51 -60.73 -12.03
N VAL A 82 26.86 -61.08 -10.91
CA VAL A 82 26.81 -62.47 -10.39
C VAL A 82 25.50 -63.11 -10.80
N ILE A 83 25.63 -64.15 -11.61
CA ILE A 83 24.50 -64.91 -12.18
C ILE A 83 24.34 -66.27 -11.50
N ASN A 84 23.10 -66.75 -11.43
CA ASN A 84 22.82 -68.11 -11.01
C ASN A 84 22.90 -69.04 -12.24
N LEU A 85 23.97 -69.76 -12.36
CA LEU A 85 24.18 -70.67 -13.49
C LEU A 85 23.21 -71.87 -13.50
N VAL A 86 22.75 -72.30 -12.35
CA VAL A 86 21.78 -73.38 -12.24
C VAL A 86 20.44 -72.99 -12.85
N ASP A 87 19.92 -71.84 -12.55
CA ASP A 87 18.71 -71.27 -13.14
C ASP A 87 18.84 -71.14 -14.68
N TYR A 88 20.02 -70.71 -15.16
CA TYR A 88 20.30 -70.63 -16.58
C TYR A 88 20.33 -71.96 -17.30
N LEU A 89 20.98 -72.99 -16.71
CA LEU A 89 21.08 -74.32 -17.29
C LEU A 89 19.74 -75.07 -17.26
N GLN A 90 18.96 -74.90 -16.17
CA GLN A 90 17.69 -75.62 -15.99
C GLN A 90 16.50 -74.93 -16.67
N GLN A 91 16.46 -73.63 -16.62
CA GLN A 91 15.28 -72.86 -17.02
C GLN A 91 15.54 -71.85 -18.13
N LYS A 92 16.78 -71.75 -18.62
CA LYS A 92 17.24 -70.75 -19.58
C LYS A 92 16.91 -69.30 -19.13
N LYS A 93 16.75 -69.09 -17.79
CA LYS A 93 16.45 -67.79 -17.17
C LYS A 93 17.75 -67.18 -16.64
N ILE A 94 18.03 -65.92 -17.05
CA ILE A 94 19.17 -65.17 -16.51
C ILE A 94 18.71 -64.47 -15.26
N SER A 95 19.11 -64.98 -14.07
CA SER A 95 18.89 -64.27 -12.82
C SER A 95 20.20 -63.67 -12.31
N ILE A 96 20.23 -62.32 -12.23
CA ILE A 96 21.37 -61.55 -11.74
C ILE A 96 21.18 -61.35 -10.22
N ASN A 97 21.94 -62.12 -9.41
CA ASN A 97 21.85 -62.01 -7.96
C ASN A 97 22.54 -60.77 -7.40
N ARG A 98 23.61 -60.34 -8.04
CA ARG A 98 24.39 -59.17 -7.60
C ARG A 98 24.90 -58.43 -8.81
N LEU A 99 24.73 -57.08 -8.77
CA LEU A 99 25.37 -56.17 -9.70
C LEU A 99 26.24 -55.19 -8.87
N SER A 100 27.53 -55.11 -9.18
CA SER A 100 28.47 -54.19 -8.56
C SER A 100 29.15 -53.37 -9.61
N LEU A 101 29.07 -52.05 -9.47
CA LEU A 101 29.78 -51.10 -10.31
C LEU A 101 30.80 -50.35 -9.46
N ASP A 102 32.00 -50.15 -9.97
CA ASP A 102 33.07 -49.46 -9.31
C ASP A 102 33.69 -48.38 -10.22
N SER A 103 33.88 -47.18 -9.67
CA SER A 103 34.44 -46.02 -10.38
C SER A 103 33.64 -45.76 -11.67
N THR A 104 32.34 -45.55 -11.46
CA THR A 104 31.39 -45.36 -12.56
C THR A 104 31.08 -43.86 -12.74
N ASN A 105 31.06 -43.42 -13.97
CA ASN A 105 30.60 -42.10 -14.34
C ASN A 105 29.32 -42.24 -15.21
N ILE A 106 28.20 -41.74 -14.71
CA ILE A 106 26.90 -41.70 -15.41
C ILE A 106 26.60 -40.26 -15.80
N TYR A 107 26.43 -40.05 -17.08
CA TYR A 107 26.05 -38.72 -17.61
C TYR A 107 24.70 -38.83 -18.32
N ALA A 108 23.65 -38.51 -17.65
CA ALA A 108 22.31 -38.46 -18.19
C ALA A 108 22.06 -37.08 -18.83
N PHE A 109 22.01 -37.06 -20.14
CA PHE A 109 21.87 -35.84 -20.93
C PHE A 109 20.56 -35.82 -21.71
N LYS A 110 19.86 -34.67 -21.68
CA LYS A 110 18.70 -34.38 -22.52
C LYS A 110 18.90 -33.07 -23.27
N GLY A 111 18.81 -33.13 -24.58
CA GLY A 111 18.96 -31.96 -25.48
C GLY A 111 17.74 -31.04 -25.41
N LYS A 112 17.87 -29.85 -25.98
CA LYS A 112 16.74 -28.88 -26.13
C LYS A 112 15.62 -29.39 -27.04
N ASP A 113 15.93 -30.38 -27.87
CA ASP A 113 15.03 -31.11 -28.77
C ASP A 113 14.23 -32.21 -28.04
N GLY A 114 14.40 -32.37 -26.72
CA GLY A 114 13.76 -33.38 -25.89
C GLY A 114 14.36 -34.79 -26.03
N ILE A 115 15.40 -35.00 -26.87
CA ILE A 115 16.04 -36.29 -27.07
C ILE A 115 17.03 -36.56 -25.92
N ALA A 116 16.95 -37.74 -25.33
CA ALA A 116 17.76 -38.12 -24.18
C ALA A 116 18.72 -39.26 -24.50
N ASN A 117 19.96 -39.23 -23.97
CA ASN A 117 20.96 -40.28 -24.18
C ASN A 117 20.65 -41.58 -23.43
N TRP A 118 19.74 -41.54 -22.46
CA TRP A 118 19.29 -42.74 -21.75
C TRP A 118 18.18 -43.51 -22.46
N ASN A 119 17.74 -43.09 -23.65
CA ASN A 119 16.80 -43.84 -24.48
C ASN A 119 17.52 -45.02 -25.18
N ILE A 120 18.02 -45.94 -24.37
CA ILE A 120 18.84 -47.10 -24.82
C ILE A 120 18.04 -48.38 -24.97
N LEU A 121 16.78 -48.41 -24.58
CA LEU A 121 15.90 -49.57 -24.77
C LEU A 121 15.35 -49.57 -26.22
N ILE A 122 15.38 -50.73 -26.86
CA ILE A 122 14.72 -50.90 -28.16
C ILE A 122 13.22 -51.05 -27.86
N ALA A 123 12.41 -50.09 -28.38
CA ALA A 123 10.96 -50.18 -28.25
C ALA A 123 10.43 -51.39 -29.01
N ASP A 124 9.69 -52.24 -28.37
CA ASP A 124 9.01 -53.40 -28.98
C ASP A 124 7.88 -52.88 -29.89
N THR A 125 8.19 -52.65 -31.19
CA THR A 125 7.20 -52.13 -32.18
C THR A 125 6.46 -53.22 -32.93
N THR A 126 6.43 -54.45 -32.41
CA THR A 126 5.68 -55.55 -33.05
C THR A 126 4.61 -56.17 -32.19
N ASN A 127 3.44 -55.51 -32.19
CA ASN A 127 2.17 -56.22 -32.03
C ASN A 127 1.77 -56.83 -33.40
N THR A 128 2.47 -57.91 -33.84
CA THR A 128 1.96 -58.82 -34.84
C THR A 128 2.30 -60.22 -34.40
N PRO A 129 1.30 -61.16 -34.28
CA PRO A 129 1.57 -62.53 -34.02
C PRO A 129 1.97 -63.24 -35.31
N ASP A 130 3.26 -63.35 -35.60
CA ASP A 130 3.73 -64.28 -36.61
C ASP A 130 4.83 -65.21 -36.07
N THR A 131 4.42 -66.40 -36.03
CA THR A 131 5.19 -67.62 -35.79
C THR A 131 6.32 -67.76 -36.83
N THR A 132 7.61 -67.69 -36.36
CA THR A 132 8.67 -68.59 -36.77
C THR A 132 9.94 -68.40 -35.97
N THR A 133 10.32 -69.42 -35.25
CA THR A 133 11.61 -69.87 -34.77
C THR A 133 12.85 -69.00 -35.09
N ALA A 134 13.30 -68.21 -34.09
CA ALA A 134 14.71 -67.95 -33.83
C ALA A 134 14.91 -67.94 -32.31
N THR A 135 15.67 -68.90 -31.82
CA THR A 135 16.08 -69.07 -30.43
C THR A 135 17.14 -68.03 -30.04
N SER A 136 16.67 -66.78 -29.77
CA SER A 136 17.44 -65.84 -29.00
C SER A 136 17.02 -65.96 -27.53
N PRO A 137 17.92 -65.98 -26.55
CA PRO A 137 17.55 -66.06 -25.15
C PRO A 137 16.83 -64.77 -24.76
N VAL A 138 15.51 -64.82 -24.71
CA VAL A 138 14.68 -63.72 -24.21
C VAL A 138 15.02 -63.57 -22.73
N ILE A 139 15.57 -62.45 -22.31
CA ILE A 139 15.76 -62.08 -20.91
C ILE A 139 14.38 -61.75 -20.33
N ASN A 140 13.64 -62.81 -19.97
CA ASN A 140 12.24 -62.69 -19.53
C ASN A 140 12.08 -62.19 -18.09
N GLU A 141 13.11 -62.23 -17.26
CA GLU A 141 13.01 -61.83 -15.84
C GLU A 141 14.40 -61.54 -15.25
N ILE A 142 14.66 -60.32 -14.86
CA ILE A 142 15.88 -59.92 -14.15
C ILE A 142 15.59 -59.88 -12.67
N ASP A 143 16.03 -60.82 -11.88
CA ASP A 143 15.90 -60.87 -10.41
C ASP A 143 17.19 -60.40 -9.76
N ILE A 144 17.31 -59.08 -9.55
CA ILE A 144 18.49 -58.47 -8.92
C ILE A 144 18.28 -58.36 -7.41
N LYS A 145 19.03 -59.14 -6.62
CA LYS A 145 18.95 -59.18 -5.16
C LYS A 145 19.88 -58.16 -4.47
N HIS A 146 21.00 -57.83 -5.11
CA HIS A 146 22.00 -56.93 -4.55
C HIS A 146 22.55 -56.01 -5.65
N VAL A 147 22.46 -54.67 -5.43
CA VAL A 147 23.15 -53.68 -6.25
C VAL A 147 24.14 -52.92 -5.37
N SER A 148 25.35 -52.77 -5.84
CA SER A 148 26.35 -51.92 -5.19
C SER A 148 27.04 -51.02 -6.22
N LEU A 149 27.05 -49.75 -5.87
CA LEU A 149 27.81 -48.74 -6.59
C LEU A 149 28.90 -48.24 -5.66
N HIS A 150 30.11 -48.11 -6.19
CA HIS A 150 31.26 -47.60 -5.46
C HIS A 150 31.90 -46.47 -6.28
N HIS A 151 32.19 -45.34 -5.65
CA HIS A 151 32.84 -44.20 -6.28
C HIS A 151 32.14 -43.80 -7.60
N THR A 152 30.84 -43.64 -7.57
CA THR A 152 30.00 -43.34 -8.71
C THR A 152 29.74 -41.84 -8.78
N THR A 153 29.95 -41.23 -9.95
CA THR A 153 29.53 -39.86 -10.25
C THR A 153 28.32 -39.92 -11.16
N VAL A 154 27.25 -39.20 -10.81
CA VAL A 154 26.06 -39.09 -11.66
C VAL A 154 25.84 -37.63 -11.99
N THR A 155 25.84 -37.33 -13.29
CA THR A 155 25.51 -36.00 -13.82
C THR A 155 24.20 -36.09 -14.59
N PHE A 156 23.28 -35.22 -14.28
CA PHE A 156 22.00 -35.00 -14.98
C PHE A 156 22.03 -33.61 -15.60
N ASP A 157 21.98 -33.52 -16.94
CA ASP A 157 22.00 -32.28 -17.70
C ASP A 157 20.77 -32.23 -18.63
N ASP A 158 19.68 -31.64 -18.14
CA ASP A 158 18.46 -31.43 -18.93
C ASP A 158 18.44 -29.97 -19.44
N ARG A 159 18.77 -29.82 -20.69
CA ARG A 159 18.82 -28.51 -21.39
C ARG A 159 17.45 -28.03 -21.86
N GLU A 160 16.45 -28.88 -21.88
CA GLU A 160 15.07 -28.51 -22.20
C GLU A 160 14.45 -27.74 -21.02
N THR A 161 14.64 -28.23 -19.79
CA THR A 161 14.12 -27.62 -18.57
C THR A 161 15.12 -26.73 -17.84
N ASN A 162 16.36 -26.55 -18.39
CA ASN A 162 17.48 -25.85 -17.78
C ASN A 162 17.79 -26.33 -16.33
N VAL A 163 17.81 -27.65 -16.15
CA VAL A 163 18.16 -28.28 -14.89
C VAL A 163 19.50 -28.99 -15.03
N PHE A 164 20.42 -28.72 -14.11
CA PHE A 164 21.70 -29.41 -14.01
C PHE A 164 21.89 -29.93 -12.60
N ALA A 165 22.16 -31.23 -12.46
CA ALA A 165 22.48 -31.86 -11.18
C ALA A 165 23.74 -32.71 -11.30
N ASN A 166 24.62 -32.61 -10.32
CA ASN A 166 25.78 -33.47 -10.22
C ASN A 166 25.87 -34.08 -8.83
N LEU A 167 25.97 -35.40 -8.81
CA LEU A 167 26.14 -36.20 -7.62
C LEU A 167 27.54 -36.82 -7.66
N TRP A 168 28.42 -36.36 -6.79
CA TRP A 168 29.82 -36.75 -6.82
C TRP A 168 30.17 -37.76 -5.74
N ASP A 169 30.94 -38.80 -6.12
CA ASP A 169 31.43 -39.89 -5.26
C ASP A 169 30.32 -40.57 -4.48
N ALA A 170 29.28 -40.96 -5.21
CA ALA A 170 28.15 -41.68 -4.68
C ALA A 170 28.50 -43.17 -4.46
N ASN A 171 28.08 -43.67 -3.31
CA ASN A 171 28.12 -45.08 -2.99
C ASN A 171 26.73 -45.57 -2.64
N LEU A 172 26.33 -46.69 -3.20
CA LEU A 172 25.01 -47.29 -3.00
C LEU A 172 25.14 -48.78 -2.68
N LYS A 173 24.46 -49.23 -1.65
CA LYS A 173 24.24 -50.63 -1.37
C LYS A 173 22.76 -50.89 -1.29
N LEU A 174 22.21 -51.60 -2.24
CA LEU A 174 20.82 -52.01 -2.29
C LEU A 174 20.74 -53.52 -2.14
N LYS A 175 19.96 -53.97 -1.17
CA LYS A 175 19.61 -55.40 -1.00
C LYS A 175 18.10 -55.56 -1.11
N ALA A 176 17.68 -56.42 -2.02
CA ALA A 176 16.28 -56.74 -2.22
C ALA A 176 16.05 -58.22 -1.89
N ASN A 177 15.08 -58.46 -1.01
CA ASN A 177 14.57 -59.82 -0.73
C ASN A 177 13.13 -59.89 -1.24
N LEU A 178 13.01 -60.31 -2.48
CA LEU A 178 11.73 -60.32 -3.18
C LEU A 178 11.03 -61.66 -2.92
N LYS A 179 9.94 -61.66 -2.15
CA LYS A 179 9.06 -62.77 -1.92
C LYS A 179 7.69 -62.46 -2.52
N LYS A 180 6.89 -63.54 -2.79
CA LYS A 180 5.62 -63.42 -3.48
C LYS A 180 4.63 -62.47 -2.78
N GLU A 181 4.60 -62.47 -1.46
CA GLU A 181 3.66 -61.67 -0.67
C GLU A 181 4.33 -60.48 0.03
N GLN A 182 5.54 -60.62 0.52
CA GLN A 182 6.27 -59.62 1.30
C GLN A 182 7.70 -59.50 0.80
N SER A 183 8.10 -58.32 0.45
CA SER A 183 9.44 -58.01 -0.05
C SER A 183 10.08 -56.96 0.85
N THR A 184 11.37 -57.10 1.11
CA THR A 184 12.15 -56.14 1.86
C THR A 184 13.24 -55.59 0.99
N LEU A 185 13.40 -54.24 1.05
CA LEU A 185 14.42 -53.50 0.35
C LEU A 185 15.23 -52.72 1.38
N THR A 186 16.53 -52.98 1.46
CA THR A 186 17.44 -52.23 2.33
C THR A 186 18.34 -51.39 1.45
N LEU A 187 18.37 -50.09 1.71
CA LEU A 187 19.15 -49.08 0.99
C LEU A 187 20.14 -48.43 1.94
N ASP A 188 21.40 -48.39 1.56
CA ASP A 188 22.46 -47.59 2.18
C ASP A 188 23.13 -46.78 1.04
N PHE A 189 22.91 -45.48 1.09
CA PHE A 189 23.41 -44.53 0.06
C PHE A 189 24.15 -43.39 0.71
N ASN A 190 25.34 -43.07 0.19
CA ASN A 190 26.06 -41.88 0.58
C ASN A 190 26.75 -41.24 -0.59
N ASN A 191 26.92 -39.90 -0.50
CA ASN A 191 27.70 -39.14 -1.46
C ASN A 191 28.48 -38.00 -0.77
N LYS A 192 29.54 -37.50 -1.42
CA LYS A 192 30.37 -36.44 -0.87
C LYS A 192 29.87 -35.05 -1.24
N ASN A 193 29.26 -34.89 -2.40
CA ASN A 193 28.79 -33.60 -2.86
C ASN A 193 27.58 -33.72 -3.82
N ILE A 194 26.59 -32.87 -3.60
CA ILE A 194 25.52 -32.58 -4.56
C ILE A 194 25.68 -31.15 -5.04
N LEU A 195 25.59 -30.96 -6.34
CA LEU A 195 25.51 -29.69 -7.02
C LEU A 195 24.21 -29.64 -7.80
N PHE A 196 23.40 -28.59 -7.62
CA PHE A 196 22.12 -28.45 -8.30
C PHE A 196 21.89 -27.01 -8.77
N TRP A 197 21.64 -26.88 -10.07
CA TRP A 197 21.31 -25.63 -10.74
C TRP A 197 19.94 -25.73 -11.39
N GLN A 198 19.18 -24.67 -11.34
CA GLN A 198 17.92 -24.54 -12.06
C GLN A 198 17.81 -23.11 -12.65
N ASN A 199 17.51 -23.03 -13.93
CA ASN A 199 17.39 -21.74 -14.65
C ASN A 199 18.59 -20.80 -14.49
N GLY A 200 19.81 -21.35 -14.35
CA GLY A 200 21.04 -20.60 -14.17
C GLY A 200 21.33 -20.16 -12.73
N GLU A 201 20.46 -20.50 -11.77
CA GLU A 201 20.64 -20.24 -10.36
C GLU A 201 21.16 -21.48 -9.62
N LEU A 202 22.19 -21.28 -8.78
CA LEU A 202 22.77 -22.33 -7.94
C LEU A 202 21.92 -22.54 -6.70
N LEU A 203 21.11 -23.57 -6.66
CA LEU A 203 20.20 -23.87 -5.55
C LEU A 203 20.81 -24.76 -4.46
N ALA A 204 21.76 -25.62 -4.83
CA ALA A 204 22.46 -26.47 -3.85
C ALA A 204 23.92 -26.70 -4.26
N HIS A 205 24.84 -26.64 -3.30
CA HIS A 205 26.25 -27.00 -3.50
C HIS A 205 26.88 -27.46 -2.19
N ARG A 206 27.89 -28.31 -2.29
CA ARG A 206 28.62 -28.88 -1.16
C ARG A 206 27.71 -29.62 -0.18
N ILE A 207 26.71 -30.34 -0.70
CA ILE A 207 25.81 -31.15 0.08
C ILE A 207 26.31 -32.59 0.12
N ALA A 208 26.76 -33.05 1.27
CA ALA A 208 27.01 -34.46 1.54
C ALA A 208 25.78 -35.09 2.13
N THR A 209 25.39 -36.25 1.61
CA THR A 209 24.23 -37.00 2.14
C THR A 209 24.58 -38.42 2.49
N HIS A 210 23.94 -38.94 3.54
CA HIS A 210 23.94 -40.37 3.88
C HIS A 210 22.50 -40.78 4.15
N LEU A 211 21.99 -41.75 3.41
CA LEU A 211 20.62 -42.28 3.52
C LEU A 211 20.67 -43.76 3.83
N GLN A 212 20.10 -44.16 4.95
CA GLN A 212 19.89 -45.54 5.31
C GLN A 212 18.40 -45.77 5.50
N THR A 213 17.87 -46.85 4.88
CA THR A 213 16.45 -47.15 5.06
C THR A 213 16.18 -48.64 4.80
N ALA A 214 15.20 -49.18 5.52
CA ALA A 214 14.60 -50.48 5.24
C ALA A 214 13.14 -50.26 4.84
N ILE A 215 12.82 -50.68 3.62
CA ILE A 215 11.47 -50.57 3.05
C ILE A 215 10.88 -51.94 2.99
N GLU A 216 9.71 -52.13 3.58
CA GLU A 216 8.92 -53.33 3.47
C GLU A 216 7.73 -53.12 2.53
N LEU A 217 7.64 -53.97 1.52
CA LEU A 217 6.54 -54.00 0.55
C LEU A 217 5.65 -55.20 0.81
N ASN A 218 4.42 -54.97 1.20
CA ASN A 218 3.40 -55.99 1.35
C ASN A 218 2.44 -55.96 0.15
N ARG A 219 2.55 -56.91 -0.76
CA ARG A 219 1.77 -56.96 -2.00
C ARG A 219 0.29 -57.25 -1.77
N SER A 220 -0.03 -58.10 -0.81
CA SER A 220 -1.42 -58.47 -0.49
C SER A 220 -2.16 -57.27 0.12
N LYS A 221 -1.51 -56.53 0.99
CA LYS A 221 -2.03 -55.29 1.58
C LYS A 221 -1.79 -54.02 0.71
N ARG A 222 -1.03 -54.17 -0.37
CA ARG A 222 -0.58 -53.04 -1.20
C ARG A 222 0.02 -51.88 -0.38
N ALA A 223 0.80 -52.25 0.63
CA ALA A 223 1.38 -51.34 1.60
C ALA A 223 2.90 -51.31 1.47
N LEU A 224 3.43 -50.13 1.67
CA LEU A 224 4.85 -49.82 1.82
C LEU A 224 5.05 -49.35 3.26
N SER A 225 5.95 -49.99 4.00
CA SER A 225 6.35 -49.53 5.33
C SER A 225 7.82 -49.08 5.29
N LEU A 226 8.09 -47.95 5.87
CA LEU A 226 9.42 -47.39 6.08
C LEU A 226 9.80 -47.67 7.53
N HIS A 227 10.83 -48.50 7.72
CA HIS A 227 11.42 -48.80 9.02
C HIS A 227 12.77 -48.06 9.09
N ASP A 228 12.91 -47.17 10.04
CA ASP A 228 14.16 -46.48 10.37
C ASP A 228 14.86 -45.83 9.13
N ALA A 229 14.07 -45.09 8.32
CA ALA A 229 14.67 -44.32 7.25
C ALA A 229 15.39 -43.10 7.85
N MET A 230 16.70 -43.21 7.91
CA MET A 230 17.58 -42.16 8.40
C MET A 230 18.33 -41.49 7.23
N MET A 231 18.21 -40.23 7.11
CA MET A 231 18.97 -39.43 6.14
C MET A 231 19.78 -38.35 6.89
N GLU A 232 21.05 -38.26 6.58
CA GLU A 232 21.94 -37.21 7.09
C GLU A 232 22.36 -36.32 5.94
N ILE A 233 22.18 -35.03 6.10
CA ILE A 233 22.58 -34.02 5.11
C ILE A 233 23.49 -33.00 5.82
N ASN A 234 24.79 -32.99 5.49
CA ASN A 234 25.79 -32.11 6.13
C ASN A 234 25.70 -32.09 7.66
N GLY A 235 25.46 -33.26 8.28
CA GLY A 235 25.32 -33.40 9.74
C GLY A 235 23.91 -33.16 10.29
N ILE A 236 22.96 -32.71 9.45
CA ILE A 236 21.54 -32.63 9.82
C ILE A 236 20.94 -34.01 9.63
N LYS A 237 20.37 -34.55 10.70
CA LYS A 237 19.74 -35.87 10.69
C LYS A 237 18.24 -35.71 10.45
N LEU A 238 17.74 -36.39 9.45
CA LEU A 238 16.32 -36.58 9.15
C LEU A 238 15.95 -38.03 9.32
N ASP A 239 15.00 -38.34 10.17
CA ASP A 239 14.39 -39.66 10.33
C ASP A 239 12.96 -39.64 9.81
N ILE A 240 12.58 -40.73 9.13
CA ILE A 240 11.23 -40.94 8.63
C ILE A 240 10.82 -42.41 8.88
N HIS A 241 9.67 -42.57 9.50
CA HIS A 241 9.10 -43.91 9.70
C HIS A 241 7.58 -43.88 9.53
N GLY A 242 7.01 -45.03 9.20
CA GLY A 242 5.58 -45.16 9.00
C GLY A 242 5.20 -46.01 7.81
N SER A 243 4.00 -45.80 7.29
CA SER A 243 3.47 -46.61 6.21
C SER A 243 2.65 -45.82 5.20
N ILE A 244 2.62 -46.33 3.97
CA ILE A 244 1.78 -45.85 2.87
C ILE A 244 1.03 -47.05 2.31
N CYS A 245 -0.29 -47.08 2.37
CA CYS A 245 -1.14 -48.13 1.88
C CYS A 245 -2.01 -47.67 0.72
N LYS A 246 -2.19 -48.49 -0.31
CA LYS A 246 -3.15 -48.20 -1.37
C LYS A 246 -4.56 -48.59 -0.94
N ASP A 247 -5.40 -47.61 -0.64
CA ASP A 247 -6.83 -47.82 -0.44
C ASP A 247 -7.53 -47.98 -1.80
N THR A 248 -8.00 -49.16 -2.10
CA THR A 248 -8.68 -49.46 -3.37
C THR A 248 -10.12 -48.95 -3.39
N THR A 249 -10.75 -48.78 -2.24
CA THR A 249 -12.11 -48.26 -2.10
C THR A 249 -12.12 -46.76 -2.32
N ALA A 250 -11.16 -46.04 -1.72
CA ALA A 250 -11.03 -44.62 -1.83
C ALA A 250 -10.25 -44.18 -3.07
N GLN A 251 -9.64 -45.10 -3.84
CA GLN A 251 -8.71 -44.83 -4.95
C GLN A 251 -7.61 -43.82 -4.56
N ALA A 252 -7.06 -43.96 -3.37
CA ALA A 252 -6.13 -43.04 -2.76
C ALA A 252 -5.01 -43.81 -2.06
N LEU A 253 -3.96 -43.08 -1.65
CA LEU A 253 -2.94 -43.60 -0.76
C LEU A 253 -3.31 -43.21 0.68
N ASP A 254 -3.40 -44.16 1.57
CA ASP A 254 -3.48 -43.91 3.02
C ASP A 254 -2.06 -43.78 3.54
N ILE A 255 -1.74 -42.62 4.05
CA ILE A 255 -0.41 -42.23 4.53
C ILE A 255 -0.45 -42.10 6.05
N ASP A 256 0.48 -42.73 6.73
CA ASP A 256 0.77 -42.55 8.16
C ASP A 256 2.30 -42.48 8.31
N LEU A 257 2.85 -41.30 8.17
CA LEU A 257 4.28 -41.03 8.22
C LEU A 257 4.58 -40.08 9.38
N GLN A 258 5.62 -40.37 10.13
CA GLN A 258 6.23 -39.49 11.11
C GLN A 258 7.62 -39.11 10.61
N TYR A 259 8.00 -37.88 10.81
CA TYR A 259 9.31 -37.36 10.42
C TYR A 259 9.90 -36.51 11.55
N GLY A 260 11.21 -36.65 11.71
CA GLY A 260 12.03 -35.90 12.64
C GLY A 260 13.24 -35.34 11.91
N LEU A 261 13.60 -34.09 12.18
CA LEU A 261 14.83 -33.46 11.71
C LEU A 261 15.53 -32.88 12.93
N HIS A 262 16.79 -33.19 13.08
CA HIS A 262 17.64 -32.65 14.12
C HIS A 262 18.92 -32.06 13.50
N ALA A 263 19.09 -30.76 13.65
CA ALA A 263 20.28 -30.04 13.25
C ALA A 263 21.05 -29.62 14.52
N PRO A 264 22.20 -30.22 14.78
CA PRO A 264 22.96 -29.96 16.01
C PRO A 264 23.62 -28.58 16.05
N SER A 265 23.58 -27.86 14.96
CA SER A 265 24.08 -26.51 14.86
C SER A 265 23.29 -25.69 13.87
N LEU A 266 22.83 -24.51 14.28
CA LEU A 266 22.21 -23.52 13.40
C LEU A 266 23.14 -23.10 12.25
N GLU A 267 24.45 -23.10 12.47
CA GLU A 267 25.46 -22.84 11.44
C GLU A 267 25.34 -23.80 10.26
N THR A 268 25.13 -25.09 10.54
CA THR A 268 24.92 -26.10 9.51
C THR A 268 23.69 -25.81 8.67
N VAL A 269 22.58 -25.38 9.30
CA VAL A 269 21.34 -25.00 8.61
C VAL A 269 21.58 -23.76 7.73
N LEU A 270 22.26 -22.74 8.24
CA LEU A 270 22.56 -21.52 7.50
C LEU A 270 23.44 -21.79 6.27
N HIS A 271 24.38 -22.72 6.37
CA HIS A 271 25.22 -23.12 5.24
C HIS A 271 24.45 -23.82 4.11
N MET A 272 23.26 -24.36 4.37
CA MET A 272 22.41 -24.95 3.35
C MET A 272 21.55 -23.95 2.60
N ILE A 273 21.38 -22.75 3.13
CA ILE A 273 20.62 -21.68 2.45
C ILE A 273 21.42 -21.19 1.23
N PRO A 274 20.82 -21.09 0.04
CA PRO A 274 21.50 -20.59 -1.15
C PRO A 274 22.08 -19.17 -0.97
N GLU A 275 23.20 -18.90 -1.62
CA GLU A 275 23.87 -17.57 -1.55
C GLU A 275 23.03 -16.43 -2.14
N SER A 276 22.08 -16.74 -3.01
CA SER A 276 21.10 -15.79 -3.52
C SER A 276 20.16 -15.25 -2.43
N ILE A 277 19.97 -16.03 -1.35
CA ILE A 277 19.08 -15.67 -0.23
C ILE A 277 19.91 -15.11 0.93
N LEU A 278 21.06 -15.71 1.24
CA LEU A 278 21.94 -15.33 2.34
C LEU A 278 23.36 -15.12 1.83
N LYS A 279 23.86 -13.86 1.82
CA LYS A 279 25.26 -13.57 1.47
C LYS A 279 26.20 -14.20 2.53
N LYS A 280 26.93 -15.22 2.13
CA LYS A 280 27.72 -16.10 3.02
C LYS A 280 29.04 -15.48 3.43
N GLU A 281 29.05 -14.35 4.11
CA GLU A 281 30.28 -13.88 4.73
C GLU A 281 30.26 -14.25 6.21
N LYS A 282 31.14 -15.19 6.58
CA LYS A 282 31.54 -15.58 7.95
C LYS A 282 30.46 -15.42 9.04
N VAL A 283 29.39 -16.21 8.95
CA VAL A 283 28.42 -16.36 10.05
C VAL A 283 28.91 -17.48 10.95
N SER A 284 29.10 -17.20 12.24
CA SER A 284 29.21 -18.23 13.24
C SER A 284 27.88 -18.34 13.97
N ALA A 285 27.32 -19.54 14.06
CA ALA A 285 26.05 -19.77 14.72
C ALA A 285 26.12 -21.01 15.59
N LYS A 286 25.45 -20.96 16.73
CA LYS A 286 25.32 -22.05 17.69
C LYS A 286 23.84 -22.33 17.95
N GLY A 287 23.54 -23.40 18.67
CA GLY A 287 22.19 -23.80 19.03
C GLY A 287 21.67 -24.93 18.15
N ASP A 288 20.78 -25.72 18.69
CA ASP A 288 20.17 -26.85 18.02
C ASP A 288 18.77 -26.51 17.49
N VAL A 289 18.44 -27.13 16.36
CA VAL A 289 17.12 -27.02 15.75
C VAL A 289 16.53 -28.41 15.60
N THR A 290 15.36 -28.61 16.16
CA THR A 290 14.60 -29.84 16.04
C THR A 290 13.27 -29.56 15.34
N VAL A 291 12.95 -30.38 14.32
CA VAL A 291 11.68 -30.32 13.62
C VAL A 291 11.06 -31.70 13.65
N ASN A 292 9.87 -31.82 14.19
CA ASN A 292 9.13 -33.09 14.25
C ASN A 292 7.73 -32.89 13.67
N GLY A 293 7.17 -33.96 13.06
CA GLY A 293 5.83 -33.87 12.56
C GLY A 293 5.29 -35.20 12.06
N ASN A 294 4.05 -35.14 11.61
CA ASN A 294 3.43 -36.31 10.97
C ASN A 294 2.58 -35.87 9.78
N LEU A 295 2.39 -36.85 8.86
CA LEU A 295 1.45 -36.76 7.74
C LEU A 295 0.51 -37.96 7.88
N LYS A 296 -0.80 -37.71 8.10
CA LYS A 296 -1.77 -38.78 8.36
C LYS A 296 -3.06 -38.57 7.57
N GLY A 297 -3.46 -39.60 6.82
CA GLY A 297 -4.72 -39.62 6.07
C GLY A 297 -4.56 -39.91 4.59
N LEU A 298 -5.66 -39.74 3.85
CA LEU A 298 -5.74 -40.12 2.44
C LEU A 298 -5.09 -39.04 1.54
N TYR A 299 -4.25 -39.50 0.60
CA TYR A 299 -3.66 -38.69 -0.46
C TYR A 299 -4.12 -39.17 -1.85
N GLY A 300 -4.71 -38.27 -2.64
CA GLY A 300 -5.19 -38.58 -3.98
C GLY A 300 -5.94 -37.39 -4.60
N LYS A 301 -6.66 -37.64 -5.69
CA LYS A 301 -7.45 -36.59 -6.36
C LYS A 301 -8.49 -36.02 -5.38
N GLY A 302 -8.33 -34.77 -5.00
CA GLY A 302 -9.21 -34.05 -4.06
C GLY A 302 -9.09 -34.58 -2.60
N LYS A 303 -7.99 -35.24 -2.23
CA LYS A 303 -7.72 -35.76 -0.88
C LYS A 303 -6.29 -35.40 -0.48
N MET A 304 -6.11 -34.86 0.70
CA MET A 304 -4.80 -34.47 1.24
C MET A 304 -4.71 -34.93 2.70
N PRO A 305 -3.58 -35.47 3.15
CA PRO A 305 -3.40 -35.88 4.54
C PRO A 305 -3.31 -34.65 5.46
N LEU A 306 -3.66 -34.87 6.71
CA LEU A 306 -3.40 -33.95 7.79
C LEU A 306 -1.89 -33.85 8.04
N ALA A 307 -1.34 -32.67 8.03
CA ALA A 307 0.05 -32.39 8.34
C ALA A 307 0.19 -31.69 9.70
N THR A 308 1.09 -32.21 10.54
CA THR A 308 1.52 -31.51 11.77
C THR A 308 3.01 -31.21 11.72
N LEU A 309 3.40 -30.09 12.33
CA LEU A 309 4.77 -29.63 12.38
C LEU A 309 5.06 -29.06 13.77
N LYS A 310 6.14 -29.48 14.39
CA LYS A 310 6.69 -28.92 15.62
C LYS A 310 8.13 -28.51 15.35
N ILE A 311 8.46 -27.25 15.59
CA ILE A 311 9.83 -26.71 15.47
C ILE A 311 10.27 -26.25 16.86
N GLU A 312 11.44 -26.68 17.29
CA GLU A 312 12.09 -26.23 18.52
C GLU A 312 13.49 -25.72 18.19
N ILE A 313 13.75 -24.51 18.58
CA ILE A 313 15.08 -23.87 18.51
C ILE A 313 15.47 -23.59 19.95
N ASN A 314 16.59 -24.15 20.41
CA ASN A 314 17.08 -23.99 21.76
C ASN A 314 18.48 -23.35 21.76
N ASP A 315 18.66 -22.38 22.65
CA ASP A 315 19.92 -21.71 22.95
C ASP A 315 20.72 -21.32 21.69
N ALA A 316 19.99 -20.86 20.67
CA ALA A 316 20.61 -20.47 19.41
C ALA A 316 21.22 -19.08 19.56
N SER A 317 22.40 -18.89 19.01
CA SER A 317 23.08 -17.61 18.87
C SER A 317 23.73 -17.51 17.51
N ALA A 318 23.88 -16.31 17.00
CA ALA A 318 24.50 -16.08 15.69
C ALA A 318 25.25 -14.76 15.68
N GLN A 319 26.48 -14.80 15.15
CA GLN A 319 27.30 -13.61 14.94
C GLN A 319 27.71 -13.53 13.47
N TYR A 320 27.46 -12.43 12.85
CA TYR A 320 27.90 -12.12 11.51
C TYR A 320 29.12 -11.18 11.60
N ALA A 321 30.26 -11.59 11.02
CA ALA A 321 31.54 -10.91 11.22
C ALA A 321 31.57 -9.43 10.81
N GLN A 322 30.72 -9.00 9.93
CA GLN A 322 30.63 -7.61 9.44
C GLN A 322 29.57 -6.76 10.16
N LEU A 323 28.76 -7.37 11.04
CA LEU A 323 27.72 -6.65 11.76
C LEU A 323 28.19 -6.34 13.19
N PRO A 324 27.89 -5.15 13.70
CA PRO A 324 28.32 -4.72 15.03
C PRO A 324 27.68 -5.52 16.15
N TYR A 325 26.53 -6.10 15.92
CA TYR A 325 25.78 -6.90 16.90
C TYR A 325 25.38 -8.23 16.29
N GLY A 326 25.30 -9.25 17.12
CA GLY A 326 24.79 -10.58 16.79
C GLY A 326 23.42 -10.86 17.40
N ILE A 327 23.00 -12.09 17.26
CA ILE A 327 21.92 -12.69 18.05
C ILE A 327 22.56 -13.38 19.24
N ASP A 328 22.32 -12.88 20.45
CA ASP A 328 22.89 -13.42 21.69
C ASP A 328 22.14 -14.67 22.14
N GLU A 329 20.82 -14.65 22.01
CA GLU A 329 19.92 -15.75 22.35
C GLU A 329 18.71 -15.77 21.41
N LEU A 330 18.43 -16.93 20.83
CA LEU A 330 17.20 -17.22 20.11
C LEU A 330 16.62 -18.54 20.60
N LYS A 331 15.39 -18.48 21.11
CA LYS A 331 14.61 -19.64 21.52
C LYS A 331 13.24 -19.57 20.89
N ALA A 332 12.81 -20.64 20.24
CA ALA A 332 11.49 -20.70 19.64
C ALA A 332 10.88 -22.09 19.76
N ASN A 333 9.59 -22.13 20.10
CA ASN A 333 8.81 -23.37 20.11
C ASN A 333 7.52 -23.11 19.31
N PHE A 334 7.47 -23.71 18.15
CA PHE A 334 6.40 -23.55 17.19
C PHE A 334 5.70 -24.87 16.92
N PHE A 335 4.38 -24.89 16.93
CA PHE A 335 3.55 -26.03 16.56
C PHE A 335 2.53 -25.62 15.50
N GLY A 336 2.36 -26.44 14.45
CA GLY A 336 1.41 -26.20 13.38
C GLY A 336 0.65 -27.44 13.00
N GLN A 337 -0.62 -27.25 12.64
CA GLN A 337 -1.47 -28.29 12.05
C GLN A 337 -2.18 -27.71 10.84
N ILE A 338 -2.10 -28.40 9.70
CA ILE A 338 -2.70 -27.99 8.45
C ILE A 338 -3.53 -29.15 7.88
N ASP A 339 -4.82 -28.88 7.71
CA ASP A 339 -5.76 -29.78 7.03
C ASP A 339 -6.36 -29.06 5.82
N LEU A 340 -5.82 -29.35 4.63
CA LEU A 340 -6.31 -28.77 3.39
C LEU A 340 -7.73 -29.20 3.03
N MET A 341 -8.19 -30.33 3.59
CA MET A 341 -9.56 -30.83 3.41
C MET A 341 -10.57 -30.20 4.36
N ARG A 342 -10.10 -29.41 5.33
CA ARG A 342 -10.92 -28.71 6.33
C ARG A 342 -11.81 -29.61 7.19
N GLN A 343 -11.44 -30.87 7.38
CA GLN A 343 -12.12 -31.77 8.29
C GLN A 343 -11.69 -31.57 9.74
N SER A 344 -10.46 -31.05 9.91
CA SER A 344 -9.88 -30.71 11.21
C SER A 344 -9.46 -29.24 11.22
N PRO A 345 -9.40 -28.57 12.39
CA PRO A 345 -8.93 -27.20 12.48
C PRO A 345 -7.47 -27.05 12.02
N SER A 346 -7.21 -26.09 11.13
CA SER A 346 -5.85 -25.72 10.77
C SER A 346 -5.41 -24.53 11.64
N TYR A 347 -4.27 -24.66 12.31
CA TYR A 347 -3.77 -23.61 13.21
C TYR A 347 -2.25 -23.60 13.31
N LEU A 348 -1.72 -22.47 13.78
CA LEU A 348 -0.32 -22.27 14.13
C LEU A 348 -0.26 -21.80 15.59
N ASP A 349 0.65 -22.33 16.37
CA ASP A 349 0.85 -22.03 17.80
C ASP A 349 2.35 -21.81 18.06
N LEU A 350 2.76 -20.57 18.24
CA LEU A 350 4.08 -20.15 18.69
C LEU A 350 4.03 -19.98 20.20
N LYS A 351 4.41 -21.02 20.95
CA LYS A 351 4.30 -21.01 22.42
C LYS A 351 5.34 -20.13 23.08
N ILE A 352 6.53 -20.07 22.54
CA ILE A 352 7.65 -19.30 23.06
C ILE A 352 8.45 -18.80 21.87
N PHE A 353 8.67 -17.52 21.85
CA PHE A 353 9.67 -16.87 21.01
C PHE A 353 10.45 -15.90 21.90
N HIS A 354 11.75 -16.14 22.08
CA HIS A 354 12.64 -15.27 22.81
C HIS A 354 13.82 -14.92 21.92
N PHE A 355 13.99 -13.64 21.66
CA PHE A 355 15.09 -13.09 20.88
C PHE A 355 15.83 -12.05 21.69
N LYS A 356 17.15 -12.24 21.87
CA LYS A 356 18.06 -11.23 22.40
C LYS A 356 19.18 -10.95 21.41
N GLY A 357 19.46 -9.68 21.17
CA GLY A 357 20.53 -9.24 20.29
C GLY A 357 20.38 -7.78 19.93
N ALA A 358 21.46 -7.10 19.60
CA ALA A 358 21.44 -5.69 19.24
C ALA A 358 20.70 -4.79 20.28
N HIS A 359 20.97 -4.98 21.57
CA HIS A 359 20.28 -4.30 22.68
C HIS A 359 18.75 -4.45 22.67
N THR A 360 18.27 -5.49 22.01
CA THR A 360 16.85 -5.82 21.85
C THR A 360 16.56 -7.11 22.59
N ASP A 361 15.44 -7.14 23.34
CA ASP A 361 14.91 -8.30 24.02
C ASP A 361 13.42 -8.44 23.67
N ILE A 362 13.05 -9.52 22.98
CA ILE A 362 11.69 -9.79 22.53
C ILE A 362 11.23 -11.12 23.08
N LEU A 363 10.25 -11.08 23.95
CA LEU A 363 9.47 -12.25 24.35
C LEU A 363 8.11 -12.19 23.66
N ALA A 364 7.72 -13.25 22.97
CA ALA A 364 6.44 -13.29 22.29
C ALA A 364 5.84 -14.69 22.28
N ASP A 365 4.52 -14.75 22.26
CA ASP A 365 3.74 -15.93 21.93
C ASP A 365 2.63 -15.55 20.96
N ALA A 366 2.23 -16.47 20.09
CA ALA A 366 1.20 -16.22 19.10
C ALA A 366 0.41 -17.47 18.76
N LYS A 367 -0.89 -17.33 18.54
CA LYS A 367 -1.75 -18.41 18.05
C LYS A 367 -2.61 -17.91 16.91
N VAL A 368 -2.64 -18.69 15.84
CA VAL A 368 -3.46 -18.42 14.65
C VAL A 368 -4.38 -19.62 14.45
N ASN A 369 -5.69 -19.43 14.62
CA ASN A 369 -6.71 -20.44 14.35
C ASN A 369 -7.38 -20.14 13.01
N ASP A 370 -8.01 -21.17 12.41
CA ASP A 370 -8.70 -21.07 11.11
C ASP A 370 -7.78 -20.57 9.98
N LEU A 371 -6.56 -21.13 9.92
CA LEU A 371 -5.49 -20.71 9.01
C LEU A 371 -5.91 -20.66 7.52
N LEU A 372 -6.80 -21.55 7.10
CA LEU A 372 -7.25 -21.69 5.71
C LEU A 372 -8.56 -20.96 5.41
N GLY A 373 -9.19 -20.37 6.44
CA GLY A 373 -10.41 -19.58 6.32
C GLY A 373 -10.17 -18.09 6.54
N ASP A 374 -10.74 -17.55 7.62
CA ASP A 374 -10.46 -16.19 8.10
C ASP A 374 -9.64 -16.27 9.40
N PRO A 375 -8.31 -16.23 9.33
CA PRO A 375 -7.44 -16.46 10.46
C PRO A 375 -7.75 -15.58 11.68
N ASP A 376 -8.03 -16.22 12.84
CA ASP A 376 -8.16 -15.57 14.14
C ASP A 376 -6.80 -15.59 14.83
N ILE A 377 -6.15 -14.42 14.85
CA ILE A 377 -4.78 -14.23 15.34
C ILE A 377 -4.84 -13.72 16.77
N SER A 378 -4.21 -14.41 17.70
CA SER A 378 -3.89 -13.92 19.04
C SER A 378 -2.37 -13.81 19.18
N PHE A 379 -1.89 -12.70 19.66
CA PHE A 379 -0.47 -12.39 19.79
C PHE A 379 -0.22 -11.65 21.10
N HIS A 380 0.76 -12.12 21.85
CA HIS A 380 1.26 -11.45 23.04
C HIS A 380 2.75 -11.21 22.91
N THR A 381 3.21 -10.02 23.32
CA THR A 381 4.65 -9.70 23.35
C THR A 381 4.99 -8.81 24.51
N GLN A 382 6.16 -9.08 25.11
CA GLN A 382 6.89 -8.18 25.97
C GLN A 382 8.24 -7.92 25.33
N SER A 383 8.51 -6.68 24.93
CA SER A 383 9.72 -6.39 24.16
C SER A 383 10.29 -5.03 24.47
N THR A 384 11.60 -4.98 24.50
CA THR A 384 12.42 -3.77 24.47
C THR A 384 13.28 -3.81 23.23
N ILE A 385 13.07 -2.90 22.31
CA ILE A 385 13.69 -2.89 20.99
C ILE A 385 14.54 -1.61 20.84
N ASP A 386 15.82 -1.76 20.65
CA ASP A 386 16.72 -0.67 20.23
C ASP A 386 16.76 -0.65 18.69
N LEU A 387 15.93 0.20 18.09
CA LEU A 387 15.80 0.31 16.64
C LEU A 387 17.11 0.76 15.98
N THR A 388 17.95 1.53 16.71
CA THR A 388 19.24 2.01 16.21
C THR A 388 20.22 0.87 16.06
N ALA A 389 20.38 0.07 17.11
CA ALA A 389 21.26 -1.09 17.10
C ALA A 389 20.74 -2.18 16.15
N LEU A 390 19.42 -2.38 16.12
CA LEU A 390 18.78 -3.35 15.22
C LEU A 390 18.99 -2.98 13.75
N ALA A 391 18.87 -1.71 13.38
CA ALA A 391 19.10 -1.25 12.01
C ALA A 391 20.55 -1.34 11.55
N GLN A 392 21.50 -1.28 12.48
CA GLN A 392 22.93 -1.54 12.21
C GLN A 392 23.20 -3.04 11.98
N THR A 393 22.40 -3.90 12.61
CA THR A 393 22.50 -5.36 12.49
C THR A 393 21.79 -5.91 11.27
N PHE A 394 20.58 -5.40 10.99
CA PHE A 394 19.78 -5.82 9.84
C PHE A 394 19.74 -4.65 8.86
N PRO A 395 20.56 -4.66 7.79
CA PRO A 395 20.67 -3.54 6.87
C PRO A 395 19.31 -3.25 6.22
N LEU A 396 18.89 -2.00 6.37
CA LEU A 396 17.71 -1.45 5.71
C LEU A 396 18.04 -1.16 4.23
N GLN A 397 17.01 -0.86 3.46
CA GLN A 397 17.21 -0.39 2.08
C GLN A 397 18.11 0.86 2.07
N ASP A 398 18.95 0.99 1.04
CA ASP A 398 19.86 2.12 0.89
C ASP A 398 19.11 3.45 1.00
N GLY A 399 19.60 4.33 1.87
CA GLY A 399 19.02 5.63 2.12
C GLY A 399 17.95 5.67 3.21
N VAL A 400 17.55 4.51 3.77
CA VAL A 400 16.62 4.43 4.91
C VAL A 400 17.41 4.30 6.22
N SER A 401 17.10 5.12 7.21
CA SER A 401 17.61 5.01 8.58
C SER A 401 16.48 5.07 9.59
N ILE A 402 16.59 4.27 10.63
CA ILE A 402 15.68 4.27 11.78
C ILE A 402 16.51 4.34 13.07
N GLU A 403 16.06 5.16 14.00
CA GLU A 403 16.68 5.36 15.31
C GLU A 403 15.59 5.38 16.39
N GLY A 404 15.96 5.10 17.63
CA GLY A 404 15.05 5.18 18.77
C GLY A 404 14.89 3.86 19.51
N LYS A 405 14.05 3.90 20.55
CA LYS A 405 13.71 2.73 21.38
C LYS A 405 12.20 2.53 21.42
N LEU A 406 11.81 1.28 21.45
CA LEU A 406 10.41 0.86 21.56
C LEU A 406 10.30 -0.19 22.66
N ASP A 407 9.48 0.12 23.67
CA ASP A 407 9.07 -0.83 24.71
C ASP A 407 7.62 -1.19 24.50
N ALA A 408 7.32 -2.47 24.40
CA ALA A 408 5.97 -2.95 24.16
C ALA A 408 5.62 -4.10 25.10
N ASP A 409 4.44 -4.00 25.70
CA ASP A 409 3.76 -5.09 26.42
C ASP A 409 2.32 -5.13 25.89
N MET A 410 2.07 -6.06 24.97
CA MET A 410 0.88 -6.06 24.16
C MET A 410 0.23 -7.43 24.04
N ASN A 411 -1.08 -7.46 24.25
CA ASN A 411 -1.96 -8.55 23.86
C ASN A 411 -2.89 -8.07 22.74
N VAL A 412 -2.85 -8.75 21.60
CA VAL A 412 -3.68 -8.41 20.45
C VAL A 412 -4.44 -9.65 19.99
N ARG A 413 -5.74 -9.48 19.72
CA ARG A 413 -6.55 -10.50 19.04
C ARG A 413 -7.35 -9.86 17.92
N CYS A 414 -7.24 -10.43 16.73
CA CYS A 414 -7.94 -9.92 15.56
C CYS A 414 -8.13 -11.01 14.50
N ARG A 415 -9.08 -10.79 13.58
CA ARG A 415 -9.20 -11.57 12.36
C ARG A 415 -8.46 -10.90 11.22
N LEU A 416 -7.87 -11.71 10.34
CA LEU A 416 -7.13 -11.20 9.18
C LEU A 416 -8.02 -10.35 8.26
N SER A 417 -9.29 -10.71 8.11
CA SER A 417 -10.28 -9.94 7.35
C SER A 417 -10.49 -8.53 7.92
N SER A 418 -10.44 -8.37 9.26
CA SER A 418 -10.58 -7.08 9.93
C SER A 418 -9.40 -6.15 9.62
N ILE A 419 -8.18 -6.71 9.58
CA ILE A 419 -6.98 -5.94 9.19
C ILE A 419 -7.07 -5.51 7.72
N LYS A 420 -7.39 -6.44 6.81
CA LYS A 420 -7.51 -6.15 5.37
C LYS A 420 -8.59 -5.11 5.06
N LYS A 421 -9.72 -5.16 5.76
CA LYS A 421 -10.83 -4.21 5.61
C LYS A 421 -10.61 -2.90 6.38
N LYS A 422 -9.49 -2.76 7.11
CA LYS A 422 -9.19 -1.62 8.01
C LYS A 422 -10.27 -1.40 9.07
N ASP A 423 -10.93 -2.47 9.48
CA ASP A 423 -12.00 -2.44 10.49
C ASP A 423 -11.39 -2.49 11.90
N ILE A 424 -10.86 -1.33 12.32
CA ILE A 424 -10.15 -1.18 13.59
C ILE A 424 -11.06 -1.53 14.78
N GLY A 425 -12.36 -1.29 14.65
CA GLY A 425 -13.34 -1.58 15.71
C GLY A 425 -13.44 -3.05 16.11
N ARG A 426 -12.94 -3.96 15.28
CA ARG A 426 -12.95 -5.42 15.53
C ARG A 426 -11.63 -5.96 16.01
N ILE A 427 -10.60 -5.12 16.14
CA ILE A 427 -9.31 -5.49 16.71
C ILE A 427 -9.38 -5.33 18.23
N ARG A 428 -9.08 -6.38 18.96
CA ARG A 428 -8.93 -6.31 20.43
C ARG A 428 -7.45 -6.15 20.74
N ALA A 429 -7.09 -5.07 21.38
CA ALA A 429 -5.73 -4.83 21.81
C ALA A 429 -5.75 -4.35 23.27
N LYS A 430 -4.86 -4.91 24.07
CA LYS A 430 -4.63 -4.54 25.47
C LYS A 430 -3.13 -4.45 25.70
N GLY A 431 -2.69 -3.40 26.36
CA GLY A 431 -1.29 -3.24 26.69
C GLY A 431 -0.77 -1.83 26.43
N LYS A 432 0.54 -1.70 26.37
CA LYS A 432 1.22 -0.41 26.24
C LYS A 432 2.41 -0.51 25.29
N ILE A 433 2.59 0.51 24.47
CA ILE A 433 3.76 0.72 23.63
C ILE A 433 4.32 2.09 23.96
N ASN A 434 5.59 2.18 24.34
CA ASN A 434 6.31 3.43 24.51
C ASN A 434 7.35 3.55 23.39
N MET A 435 7.37 4.66 22.74
CA MET A 435 8.37 5.02 21.72
C MET A 435 9.16 6.23 22.22
N SER A 436 10.46 6.12 22.29
CA SER A 436 11.34 7.21 22.70
C SER A 436 12.35 7.51 21.62
N LYS A 437 12.51 8.79 21.28
CA LYS A 437 13.45 9.31 20.27
C LYS A 437 13.36 8.59 18.93
N LEU A 438 12.14 8.19 18.55
CA LEU A 438 11.92 7.56 17.26
C LEU A 438 12.24 8.55 16.14
N ALA A 439 13.15 8.18 15.24
CA ALA A 439 13.44 8.92 14.02
C ALA A 439 13.51 7.96 12.84
N LEU A 440 12.69 8.19 11.82
CA LEU A 440 12.68 7.45 10.57
C LEU A 440 12.99 8.42 9.44
N ARG A 441 14.05 8.15 8.68
CA ARG A 441 14.48 8.96 7.55
C ARG A 441 14.59 8.11 6.29
N ASP A 442 14.08 8.59 5.18
CA ASP A 442 14.25 8.00 3.85
C ASP A 442 14.79 9.08 2.89
N LYS A 443 16.08 9.01 2.57
CA LYS A 443 16.74 9.96 1.68
C LYS A 443 16.21 9.89 0.25
N ASN A 444 15.79 8.71 -0.20
CA ASN A 444 15.29 8.49 -1.56
C ASN A 444 13.91 9.13 -1.75
N LYS A 445 13.04 8.97 -0.76
CA LYS A 445 11.71 9.57 -0.74
C LYS A 445 11.70 10.97 -0.13
N LYS A 446 12.84 11.45 0.37
CA LYS A 446 13.03 12.76 1.01
C LYS A 446 12.01 13.00 2.11
N PHE A 447 11.89 12.07 3.04
CA PHE A 447 11.08 12.28 4.22
C PHE A 447 11.82 11.97 5.52
N GLU A 448 11.44 12.68 6.58
CA GLU A 448 11.88 12.48 7.94
C GLU A 448 10.66 12.49 8.87
N PHE A 449 10.59 11.52 9.76
CA PHE A 449 9.59 11.42 10.80
C PHE A 449 10.29 11.26 12.15
N THR A 450 9.94 12.10 13.12
CA THR A 450 10.45 11.98 14.50
C THR A 450 9.28 11.99 15.48
N SER A 451 9.34 11.17 16.54
CA SER A 451 8.29 11.12 17.55
C SER A 451 8.78 10.57 18.88
N ASP A 452 8.26 11.14 19.96
CA ASP A 452 8.19 10.52 21.28
C ASP A 452 6.73 10.23 21.58
N ALA A 453 6.32 8.97 21.75
CA ALA A 453 4.94 8.61 21.92
C ALA A 453 4.75 7.45 22.90
N SER A 454 3.62 7.47 23.61
CA SER A 454 3.15 6.37 24.43
C SER A 454 1.73 6.01 23.98
N LEU A 455 1.50 4.74 23.68
CA LEU A 455 0.21 4.21 23.30
C LEU A 455 -0.21 3.17 24.34
N SER A 456 -1.37 3.32 24.94
CA SER A 456 -1.96 2.30 25.79
C SER A 456 -3.32 1.86 25.24
N PHE A 457 -3.56 0.56 25.26
CA PHE A 457 -4.75 -0.07 24.75
C PHE A 457 -5.50 -0.77 25.87
N VAL A 458 -6.81 -0.61 25.90
CA VAL A 458 -7.71 -1.30 26.83
C VAL A 458 -8.70 -2.08 25.99
N GLY A 459 -8.55 -3.40 25.97
CA GLY A 459 -9.37 -4.28 25.17
C GLY A 459 -10.17 -5.25 26.05
N ASN A 460 -11.45 -5.24 25.91
CA ASN A 460 -12.40 -6.29 26.27
C ASN A 460 -13.52 -6.22 25.21
N ASP A 461 -14.77 -5.92 25.58
CA ASP A 461 -15.85 -5.69 24.60
C ASP A 461 -15.80 -4.31 23.95
N VAL A 462 -14.99 -3.41 24.49
CA VAL A 462 -14.72 -2.06 23.99
C VAL A 462 -13.22 -1.95 23.73
N LEU A 463 -12.84 -1.68 22.50
CA LEU A 463 -11.46 -1.31 22.21
C LEU A 463 -11.24 0.15 22.55
N GLY A 464 -10.37 0.40 23.53
CA GLY A 464 -9.91 1.74 23.89
C GLY A 464 -8.42 1.90 23.60
N ALA A 465 -8.02 3.05 23.09
CA ALA A 465 -6.62 3.43 22.94
C ALA A 465 -6.41 4.83 23.52
N HIS A 466 -5.38 4.99 24.31
CA HIS A 466 -4.89 6.27 24.78
C HIS A 466 -3.50 6.50 24.16
N ILE A 467 -3.35 7.59 23.44
CA ILE A 467 -2.14 7.97 22.74
C ILE A 467 -1.64 9.28 23.36
N GLU A 468 -0.41 9.27 23.81
CA GLU A 468 0.30 10.46 24.27
C GLU A 468 1.52 10.69 23.40
N ILE A 469 1.64 11.88 22.83
CA ILE A 469 2.78 12.27 21.99
C ILE A 469 3.36 13.54 22.60
N GLY A 470 4.59 13.49 23.06
CA GLY A 470 5.33 14.65 23.55
C GLY A 470 5.64 15.61 22.39
N ASN A 471 6.42 15.15 21.47
CA ASN A 471 6.76 15.87 20.25
C ASN A 471 6.73 14.92 19.06
N MET A 472 6.14 15.38 17.98
CA MET A 472 6.17 14.69 16.68
C MET A 472 6.47 15.70 15.59
N ALA A 473 7.37 15.35 14.69
CA ALA A 473 7.63 16.11 13.49
C ALA A 473 7.67 15.19 12.26
N PHE A 474 7.09 15.67 11.18
CA PHE A 474 7.12 15.01 9.88
C PHE A 474 7.54 16.02 8.82
N HIS A 475 8.61 15.74 8.11
CA HIS A 475 9.14 16.54 7.02
C HIS A 475 9.18 15.74 5.73
N SER A 476 8.63 16.29 4.68
CA SER A 476 8.70 15.69 3.35
C SER A 476 8.65 16.78 2.26
N THR A 477 8.87 16.39 1.02
CA THR A 477 8.72 17.28 -0.14
C THR A 477 7.30 17.81 -0.32
N ARG A 478 6.29 17.15 0.27
CA ARG A 478 4.87 17.48 0.08
C ARG A 478 4.21 18.07 1.32
N LEU A 479 4.72 17.77 2.51
CA LEU A 479 4.10 18.15 3.77
C LEU A 479 5.16 18.26 4.86
N ASN A 480 5.14 19.38 5.59
CA ASN A 480 5.85 19.53 6.85
C ASN A 480 4.82 19.68 7.96
N SER A 481 4.90 18.87 9.00
CA SER A 481 3.99 18.96 10.13
C SER A 481 4.70 18.75 11.46
N SER A 482 4.19 19.40 12.50
CA SER A 482 4.65 19.18 13.87
C SER A 482 3.49 19.23 14.86
N ILE A 483 3.58 18.39 15.86
CA ILE A 483 2.60 18.26 16.94
C ILE A 483 3.36 18.31 18.26
N ASN A 484 2.85 19.10 19.22
CA ASN A 484 3.39 19.15 20.56
C ASN A 484 2.31 18.82 21.59
N ASN A 485 2.65 17.93 22.51
CA ASN A 485 1.80 17.50 23.61
C ASN A 485 0.38 17.12 23.17
N LEU A 486 0.30 16.08 22.33
CA LEU A 486 -0.95 15.49 21.92
C LEU A 486 -1.34 14.39 22.90
N SER A 487 -2.57 14.45 23.39
CA SER A 487 -3.25 13.35 24.08
C SER A 487 -4.52 13.00 23.30
N ALA A 488 -4.63 11.75 22.87
CA ALA A 488 -5.80 11.26 22.14
C ALA A 488 -6.37 10.02 22.83
N LEU A 489 -7.69 10.03 23.06
CA LEU A 489 -8.44 8.90 23.58
C LEU A 489 -9.39 8.39 22.51
N ILE A 490 -9.20 7.16 22.10
CA ILE A 490 -10.04 6.49 21.12
C ILE A 490 -10.84 5.41 21.83
N LYS A 491 -12.13 5.35 21.60
CA LYS A 491 -13.03 4.31 22.13
C LYS A 491 -13.89 3.77 21.00
N THR A 492 -14.08 2.46 20.98
CA THR A 492 -15.03 1.80 20.09
C THR A 492 -16.02 1.00 20.90
N THR A 493 -17.30 1.05 20.54
CA THR A 493 -18.34 0.22 21.14
C THR A 493 -18.94 -0.72 20.11
N ASN A 494 -19.37 -1.90 20.56
CA ASN A 494 -19.93 -2.97 19.71
C ASN A 494 -19.02 -3.36 18.53
N PRO A 495 -17.70 -3.59 18.75
CA PRO A 495 -16.78 -3.90 17.67
C PRO A 495 -17.06 -5.26 17.00
N GLN A 496 -17.88 -6.11 17.60
CA GLN A 496 -18.20 -7.45 17.09
C GLN A 496 -19.47 -7.51 16.25
N ASP A 497 -20.30 -6.47 16.27
CA ASP A 497 -21.51 -6.44 15.48
C ASP A 497 -21.22 -6.19 14.00
N THR A 498 -21.37 -7.22 13.18
CA THR A 498 -21.11 -7.15 11.73
C THR A 498 -22.27 -6.55 10.94
N THR A 499 -23.44 -6.36 11.57
CA THR A 499 -24.65 -5.89 10.93
C THR A 499 -24.74 -4.38 10.84
N ARG A 500 -23.92 -3.68 11.62
CA ARG A 500 -23.86 -2.21 11.65
C ARG A 500 -22.42 -1.69 11.73
N ILE A 501 -22.25 -0.42 11.40
CA ILE A 501 -20.98 0.27 11.56
C ILE A 501 -20.66 0.39 13.06
N ALA A 502 -19.43 0.05 13.44
CA ALA A 502 -18.95 0.21 14.81
C ALA A 502 -18.95 1.70 15.20
N LEU A 503 -19.36 1.97 16.44
CA LEU A 503 -19.30 3.31 16.99
C LEU A 503 -17.87 3.60 17.44
N VAL A 504 -17.24 4.64 16.86
CA VAL A 504 -15.89 5.07 17.22
C VAL A 504 -15.93 6.52 17.69
N GLU A 505 -15.39 6.78 18.86
CA GLU A 505 -15.19 8.13 19.39
C GLU A 505 -13.70 8.37 19.61
N CYS A 506 -13.18 9.45 19.02
CA CYS A 506 -11.81 9.91 19.24
C CYS A 506 -11.85 11.32 19.87
N LYS A 507 -11.31 11.45 21.05
CA LYS A 507 -11.10 12.73 21.73
C LYS A 507 -9.62 13.06 21.70
N LEU A 508 -9.29 14.24 21.23
CA LEU A 508 -7.94 14.70 21.02
C LEU A 508 -7.73 16.05 21.69
N ASN A 509 -6.64 16.18 22.43
CA ASN A 509 -6.15 17.45 22.96
C ASN A 509 -4.71 17.66 22.52
N ALA A 510 -4.37 18.85 22.06
CA ALA A 510 -3.01 19.21 21.65
C ALA A 510 -2.70 20.65 22.05
N ASN A 511 -1.43 20.91 22.42
CA ASN A 511 -1.02 22.29 22.71
C ASN A 511 -0.70 23.06 21.42
N LYS A 512 -0.15 22.38 20.43
CA LYS A 512 0.24 23.04 19.18
C LYS A 512 0.24 22.04 18.02
N LEU A 513 -0.46 22.39 16.95
CA LEU A 513 -0.46 21.66 15.68
C LEU A 513 0.01 22.61 14.58
N LYS A 514 0.95 22.19 13.77
CA LYS A 514 1.39 22.90 12.56
C LYS A 514 1.42 21.94 11.39
N ALA A 515 0.99 22.44 10.24
CA ALA A 515 1.16 21.76 8.95
C ALA A 515 1.45 22.80 7.89
N SER A 516 2.37 22.52 6.98
CA SER A 516 2.70 23.38 5.85
C SER A 516 2.95 22.58 4.59
N LEU A 517 2.46 23.09 3.47
CA LEU A 517 2.65 22.55 2.13
C LEU A 517 3.68 23.37 1.34
N PRO A 518 4.25 22.85 0.25
CA PRO A 518 5.25 23.53 -0.56
C PRO A 518 4.73 24.81 -1.23
N ASP A 519 3.43 24.89 -1.50
CA ASP A 519 2.73 26.03 -2.12
C ASP A 519 2.50 27.21 -1.17
N THR A 520 3.23 27.27 -0.06
CA THR A 520 3.08 28.24 1.04
C THR A 520 1.80 28.11 1.85
N SER A 521 0.93 27.11 1.56
CA SER A 521 -0.24 26.80 2.39
C SER A 521 0.20 26.27 3.75
N ASN A 522 -0.38 26.79 4.81
CA ASN A 522 -0.08 26.34 6.16
C ASN A 522 -1.31 26.39 7.06
N LEU A 523 -1.29 25.52 8.05
CA LEU A 523 -2.27 25.43 9.13
C LEU A 523 -1.54 25.48 10.46
N PHE A 524 -2.03 26.30 11.36
CA PHE A 524 -1.60 26.39 12.73
C PHE A 524 -2.81 26.35 13.65
N CYS A 525 -2.82 25.43 14.61
CA CYS A 525 -3.77 25.40 15.72
C CYS A 525 -2.98 25.53 17.02
N GLY A 526 -3.41 26.44 17.88
CA GLY A 526 -2.91 26.60 19.22
C GLY A 526 -3.47 25.49 20.14
N LYS A 527 -3.72 25.80 21.40
CA LYS A 527 -4.35 24.85 22.31
C LYS A 527 -5.70 24.39 21.75
N THR A 528 -5.79 23.10 21.44
CA THR A 528 -6.87 22.52 20.66
C THR A 528 -7.46 21.32 21.37
N ALA A 529 -8.78 21.25 21.42
CA ALA A 529 -9.53 20.05 21.75
C ALA A 529 -10.39 19.65 20.56
N ALA A 530 -10.35 18.40 20.16
CA ALA A 530 -11.18 17.89 19.07
C ALA A 530 -11.85 16.58 19.44
N THR A 531 -13.05 16.35 18.93
CA THR A 531 -13.77 15.10 19.04
C THR A 531 -14.23 14.65 17.66
N ILE A 532 -13.88 13.44 17.30
CA ILE A 532 -14.33 12.79 16.06
C ILE A 532 -15.19 11.61 16.46
N LYS A 533 -16.40 11.51 15.91
CA LYS A 533 -17.30 10.38 16.10
C LYS A 533 -17.65 9.77 14.76
N LEU A 534 -17.53 8.46 14.70
CA LEU A 534 -18.07 7.65 13.61
C LEU A 534 -19.19 6.81 14.19
N GLN A 535 -20.36 6.91 13.63
CA GLN A 535 -21.54 6.18 14.07
C GLN A 535 -22.44 5.80 12.89
N PRO A 536 -23.31 4.81 13.02
CA PRO A 536 -24.33 4.55 11.99
C PRO A 536 -25.31 5.72 11.90
N THR A 537 -25.85 5.98 10.71
CA THR A 537 -26.96 6.95 10.55
C THR A 537 -28.23 6.41 11.19
N GLU A 538 -29.08 7.30 11.74
CA GLU A 538 -30.35 6.91 12.39
C GLU A 538 -31.25 6.05 11.50
N ASN A 539 -31.27 6.31 10.21
CA ASN A 539 -32.16 5.65 9.25
C ASN A 539 -31.52 4.43 8.56
N ASN A 540 -30.22 4.22 8.69
CA ASN A 540 -29.53 3.10 8.02
C ASN A 540 -28.25 2.70 8.81
N PRO A 541 -28.26 1.57 9.53
CA PRO A 541 -27.14 1.13 10.34
C PRO A 541 -25.87 0.75 9.56
N THR A 542 -26.00 0.55 8.24
CA THR A 542 -24.83 0.21 7.37
C THR A 542 -24.18 1.44 6.77
N ARG A 543 -24.74 2.66 6.96
CA ARG A 543 -24.17 3.90 6.45
C ARG A 543 -23.54 4.74 7.53
N PRO A 544 -22.33 5.27 7.33
CA PRO A 544 -21.64 6.07 8.32
C PRO A 544 -22.18 7.51 8.43
N GLU A 545 -22.20 7.99 9.64
CA GLU A 545 -22.24 9.41 9.97
C GLU A 545 -20.94 9.76 10.68
N ILE A 546 -20.29 10.82 10.24
CA ILE A 546 -19.08 11.37 10.88
C ILE A 546 -19.43 12.66 11.56
N GLY A 547 -19.25 12.71 12.88
CA GLY A 547 -19.31 13.92 13.69
C GLY A 547 -17.88 14.44 13.94
N PHE A 548 -17.69 15.74 13.79
CA PHE A 548 -16.44 16.44 14.09
C PHE A 548 -16.74 17.68 14.92
N ALA A 549 -16.13 17.77 16.09
CA ALA A 549 -16.13 18.97 16.92
C ALA A 549 -14.69 19.39 17.18
N LEU A 550 -14.39 20.67 17.03
CA LEU A 550 -13.08 21.28 17.27
C LEU A 550 -13.26 22.55 18.08
N GLU A 551 -12.50 22.67 19.15
CA GLU A 551 -12.31 23.90 19.88
C GLU A 551 -10.83 24.26 19.87
N ALA A 552 -10.47 25.47 19.44
CA ALA A 552 -9.08 25.91 19.39
C ALA A 552 -8.97 27.34 19.89
N ASP A 553 -7.98 27.60 20.76
CA ASP A 553 -7.70 28.95 21.22
C ASP A 553 -7.33 29.88 20.07
N THR A 554 -6.54 29.36 19.14
CA THR A 554 -6.10 30.07 17.93
C THR A 554 -6.06 29.08 16.76
N LEU A 555 -6.72 29.43 15.67
CA LEU A 555 -6.63 28.73 14.41
C LEU A 555 -6.18 29.71 13.33
N PHE A 556 -5.10 29.39 12.65
CA PHE A 556 -4.60 30.12 11.52
C PHE A 556 -4.40 29.20 10.33
N CYS A 557 -4.95 29.61 9.19
CA CYS A 557 -4.83 28.87 7.94
C CYS A 557 -4.42 29.82 6.81
N ARG A 558 -3.43 29.42 6.03
CA ARG A 558 -3.07 30.06 4.78
C ARG A 558 -3.23 29.06 3.64
N LEU A 559 -3.99 29.40 2.62
CA LEU A 559 -4.22 28.61 1.41
C LEU A 559 -3.82 29.49 0.20
N GLY A 560 -2.60 29.30 -0.29
CA GLY A 560 -2.01 30.22 -1.25
C GLY A 560 -1.94 31.64 -0.67
N ASP A 561 -2.57 32.60 -1.34
CA ASP A 561 -2.62 33.99 -0.90
C ASP A 561 -3.76 34.31 0.08
N THR A 562 -4.70 33.36 0.27
CA THR A 562 -5.78 33.53 1.24
C THR A 562 -5.27 33.21 2.64
N LYS A 563 -5.49 34.14 3.59
CA LYS A 563 -5.16 34.00 5.01
C LYS A 563 -6.43 34.05 5.85
N LEU A 564 -6.59 33.08 6.75
CA LEU A 564 -7.70 33.00 7.69
C LEU A 564 -7.14 32.83 9.10
N GLY A 565 -7.60 33.64 10.03
CA GLY A 565 -7.25 33.52 11.46
C GLY A 565 -8.51 33.57 12.30
N MET A 566 -8.62 32.72 13.29
CA MET A 566 -9.73 32.66 14.26
C MET A 566 -9.19 32.61 15.68
N ASP A 567 -9.77 33.41 16.55
CA ASP A 567 -9.58 33.31 18.00
C ASP A 567 -10.78 32.61 18.61
N LYS A 568 -10.53 31.68 19.52
CA LYS A 568 -11.56 30.86 20.17
C LYS A 568 -12.47 30.20 19.14
N ALA A 569 -11.86 29.50 18.18
CA ALA A 569 -12.60 28.78 17.15
C ALA A 569 -13.34 27.61 17.75
N GLY A 570 -14.64 27.50 17.46
CA GLY A 570 -15.48 26.34 17.74
C GLY A 570 -16.11 25.85 16.45
N ILE A 571 -15.83 24.63 16.03
CA ILE A 571 -16.34 24.02 14.82
C ILE A 571 -17.07 22.75 15.18
N THR A 572 -18.32 22.63 14.83
CA THR A 572 -19.09 21.37 14.99
C THR A 572 -19.72 21.03 13.64
N ILE A 573 -19.35 19.92 13.06
CA ILE A 573 -19.84 19.46 11.76
C ILE A 573 -20.22 17.99 11.87
N THR A 574 -21.38 17.64 11.36
CA THR A 574 -21.79 16.25 11.11
C THR A 574 -21.92 16.03 9.61
N ALA A 575 -21.49 14.90 9.11
CA ALA A 575 -21.63 14.53 7.71
C ALA A 575 -22.23 13.12 7.63
N GLN A 576 -23.36 12.99 6.94
CA GLN A 576 -24.04 11.72 6.70
C GLN A 576 -23.78 11.25 5.28
N GLN A 577 -23.49 9.95 5.12
CA GLN A 577 -23.36 9.34 3.79
C GLN A 577 -24.72 8.93 3.25
N LEU A 578 -25.16 9.53 2.16
CA LEU A 578 -26.41 9.18 1.46
C LEU A 578 -26.21 8.09 0.39
N LYS A 579 -25.12 8.18 -0.38
CA LYS A 579 -24.69 7.21 -1.40
C LYS A 579 -23.18 7.09 -1.29
N ASP A 580 -22.58 6.08 -1.92
CA ASP A 580 -21.17 5.71 -1.76
C ASP A 580 -20.16 6.88 -1.90
N SER A 581 -20.50 7.90 -2.68
CA SER A 581 -19.66 9.10 -2.86
C SER A 581 -20.32 10.41 -2.38
N LEU A 582 -21.58 10.39 -1.91
CA LEU A 582 -22.32 11.60 -1.56
C LEU A 582 -22.46 11.77 -0.05
N TRP A 583 -21.76 12.78 0.48
CA TRP A 583 -21.81 13.19 1.88
C TRP A 583 -22.55 14.51 2.04
N ILE A 584 -23.42 14.61 3.05
CA ILE A 584 -24.14 15.85 3.39
C ILE A 584 -23.56 16.41 4.66
N PRO A 585 -22.76 17.49 4.60
CA PRO A 585 -22.28 18.19 5.80
C PRO A 585 -23.36 19.11 6.36
N LYS A 586 -23.45 19.17 7.69
CA LYS A 586 -24.27 20.11 8.46
C LYS A 586 -23.52 20.48 9.73
N GLY A 587 -23.51 21.77 10.07
CA GLY A 587 -22.78 22.17 11.27
C GLY A 587 -22.77 23.65 11.54
N ILE A 588 -21.97 24.04 12.53
CA ILE A 588 -21.83 25.40 13.00
C ILE A 588 -20.34 25.71 13.16
N VAL A 589 -19.92 26.86 12.69
CA VAL A 589 -18.58 27.43 12.91
C VAL A 589 -18.75 28.70 13.73
N GLY A 590 -18.24 28.69 14.95
CA GLY A 590 -18.27 29.83 15.88
C GLY A 590 -16.85 30.36 16.15
N PHE A 591 -16.74 31.63 16.46
CA PHE A 591 -15.47 32.28 16.84
C PHE A 591 -15.71 33.55 17.62
N ASN A 592 -14.70 34.00 18.39
CA ASN A 592 -14.73 35.31 19.03
C ASN A 592 -14.24 36.41 18.07
N ARG A 593 -13.21 36.11 17.29
CA ARG A 593 -12.68 36.99 16.26
C ARG A 593 -12.29 36.16 15.05
N LEU A 594 -12.64 36.63 13.86
CA LEU A 594 -12.21 36.08 12.59
C LEU A 594 -11.50 37.18 11.78
N PHE A 595 -10.39 36.83 11.21
CA PHE A 595 -9.63 37.60 10.25
C PHE A 595 -9.55 36.82 8.95
N VAL A 596 -9.98 37.42 7.85
CA VAL A 596 -9.88 36.85 6.51
C VAL A 596 -9.21 37.85 5.58
N ARG A 597 -8.20 37.42 4.86
CA ARG A 597 -7.58 38.18 3.76
C ARG A 597 -7.56 37.29 2.53
N THR A 598 -8.11 37.81 1.44
CA THR A 598 -8.18 37.13 0.14
C THR A 598 -7.46 37.93 -0.93
N PRO A 599 -7.00 37.30 -2.03
CA PRO A 599 -6.38 38.02 -3.15
C PRO A 599 -7.35 38.97 -3.85
N GLN A 600 -8.68 38.70 -3.74
CA GLN A 600 -9.74 39.52 -4.35
C GLN A 600 -10.03 40.82 -3.58
N SER A 601 -9.51 40.96 -2.36
CA SER A 601 -9.68 42.16 -1.57
C SER A 601 -8.37 42.57 -0.89
N ALA A 602 -7.90 43.80 -1.19
CA ALA A 602 -6.72 44.38 -0.54
C ALA A 602 -6.94 44.58 0.97
N LEU A 603 -8.20 44.79 1.38
CA LEU A 603 -8.57 45.02 2.77
C LEU A 603 -8.97 43.71 3.46
N PRO A 604 -8.48 43.43 4.68
CA PRO A 604 -8.88 42.31 5.44
C PRO A 604 -10.32 42.42 5.97
N ILE A 605 -11.05 41.33 5.96
CA ILE A 605 -12.34 41.21 6.62
C ILE A 605 -12.08 40.77 8.06
N ARG A 606 -12.58 41.53 9.03
CA ARG A 606 -12.51 41.20 10.45
C ARG A 606 -13.92 41.06 10.99
N MET A 607 -14.22 39.86 11.51
CA MET A 607 -15.52 39.60 12.13
C MET A 607 -15.36 39.48 13.65
N GLN A 608 -16.36 39.94 14.37
CA GLN A 608 -16.48 39.80 15.81
C GLN A 608 -17.29 38.53 16.16
N LYS A 609 -17.48 38.20 17.40
CA LYS A 609 -18.17 37.03 17.91
C LYS A 609 -19.41 36.69 17.06
N THR A 610 -19.35 35.60 16.37
CA THR A 610 -20.40 35.18 15.43
C THR A 610 -20.41 33.66 15.29
N ALA A 611 -21.56 33.11 14.99
CA ALA A 611 -21.74 31.72 14.57
C ALA A 611 -22.27 31.67 13.13
N ILE A 612 -21.68 30.80 12.33
CA ILE A 612 -22.02 30.59 10.93
C ILE A 612 -22.53 29.15 10.82
N SER A 613 -23.72 28.97 10.29
CA SER A 613 -24.27 27.64 10.03
C SER A 613 -23.84 27.13 8.66
N VAL A 614 -23.34 25.91 8.60
CA VAL A 614 -22.92 25.23 7.37
C VAL A 614 -23.93 24.13 7.07
N GLY A 615 -24.56 24.19 5.91
CA GLY A 615 -25.50 23.20 5.41
C GLY A 615 -24.99 22.53 4.11
N ASN A 616 -25.79 21.65 3.56
CA ASN A 616 -25.41 20.83 2.39
C ASN A 616 -24.88 21.65 1.19
N ARG A 617 -25.51 22.82 0.91
CA ARG A 617 -25.10 23.67 -0.21
C ARG A 617 -25.10 25.15 0.15
N ALA A 618 -25.31 25.47 1.41
CA ALA A 618 -25.42 26.85 1.84
C ALA A 618 -24.67 27.08 3.16
N ILE A 619 -24.07 28.25 3.25
CA ILE A 619 -23.56 28.83 4.50
C ILE A 619 -24.55 29.91 4.92
N THR A 620 -25.10 29.81 6.14
CA THR A 620 -26.04 30.78 6.66
C THR A 620 -25.34 31.68 7.70
N LEU A 621 -25.49 32.97 7.50
CA LEU A 621 -24.98 34.03 8.37
C LEU A 621 -26.13 34.54 9.26
N HIS A 622 -25.92 34.49 10.58
CA HIS A 622 -26.86 35.00 11.57
C HIS A 622 -26.29 36.26 12.19
N ASN A 623 -26.71 37.41 11.75
CA ASN A 623 -26.19 38.71 12.21
C ASN A 623 -24.67 38.82 12.27
N ALA A 624 -24.00 38.38 11.21
CA ALA A 624 -22.56 38.33 11.12
C ALA A 624 -21.97 39.73 11.00
N THR A 625 -21.50 40.30 12.10
CA THR A 625 -20.90 41.64 12.14
C THR A 625 -19.44 41.57 11.71
N MET A 626 -19.10 42.39 10.71
CA MET A 626 -17.77 42.46 10.15
C MET A 626 -17.28 43.90 9.95
N LYS A 627 -15.96 44.08 9.98
CA LYS A 627 -15.26 45.32 9.62
C LYS A 627 -14.40 45.09 8.37
N ILE A 628 -14.55 45.93 7.38
CA ILE A 628 -13.73 45.96 6.16
C ILE A 628 -13.17 47.37 6.01
N GLY A 629 -11.90 47.53 6.33
CA GLY A 629 -11.31 48.88 6.43
C GLY A 629 -12.03 49.76 7.46
N ARG A 630 -12.57 50.92 7.02
CA ARG A 630 -13.36 51.85 7.83
C ARG A 630 -14.86 51.53 7.85
N SER A 631 -15.30 50.51 7.09
CA SER A 631 -16.71 50.10 7.01
C SER A 631 -17.03 49.04 8.04
N ASP A 632 -18.19 49.20 8.68
CA ASP A 632 -18.84 48.13 9.48
C ASP A 632 -20.00 47.57 8.67
N LEU A 633 -20.16 46.30 8.70
CA LEU A 633 -21.22 45.56 8.01
C LEU A 633 -21.79 44.48 8.91
N THR A 634 -23.10 44.31 8.90
CA THR A 634 -23.79 43.16 9.48
C THR A 634 -24.54 42.45 8.36
N ALA A 635 -24.25 41.20 8.16
CA ALA A 635 -24.86 40.38 7.14
C ALA A 635 -25.72 39.28 7.76
N THR A 636 -26.93 39.13 7.24
CA THR A 636 -27.87 38.01 7.57
C THR A 636 -28.36 37.41 6.28
N GLY A 637 -28.40 36.08 6.18
CA GLY A 637 -28.83 35.38 4.96
C GLY A 637 -27.99 34.18 4.62
N ALA A 638 -27.98 33.78 3.37
CA ALA A 638 -27.31 32.56 2.92
C ALA A 638 -26.40 32.78 1.71
N ILE A 639 -25.27 32.08 1.71
CA ILE A 639 -24.32 31.97 0.60
C ILE A 639 -24.36 30.53 0.11
N HIS A 640 -24.64 30.32 -1.17
CA HIS A 640 -24.80 29.01 -1.80
C HIS A 640 -23.63 28.67 -2.70
N ASP A 641 -23.37 27.35 -2.86
CA ASP A 641 -22.41 26.80 -3.82
C ASP A 641 -20.95 27.28 -3.64
N LEU A 642 -20.55 27.70 -2.42
CA LEU A 642 -19.21 28.20 -2.14
C LEU A 642 -18.10 27.23 -2.58
N TYR A 643 -18.26 25.95 -2.30
CA TYR A 643 -17.30 24.91 -2.69
C TYR A 643 -17.18 24.78 -4.21
N GLY A 644 -18.30 24.81 -4.93
CA GLY A 644 -18.33 24.79 -6.38
C GLY A 644 -17.70 26.03 -7.01
N ALA A 645 -17.89 27.18 -6.39
CA ALA A 645 -17.28 28.44 -6.83
C ALA A 645 -15.76 28.43 -6.64
N MET A 646 -15.26 27.95 -5.51
CA MET A 646 -13.82 27.90 -5.20
C MET A 646 -13.03 26.87 -6.03
N ARG A 647 -13.61 25.69 -6.30
CA ARG A 647 -12.89 24.60 -6.98
C ARG A 647 -13.24 24.39 -8.44
N HIS A 648 -14.48 24.73 -8.85
CA HIS A 648 -14.99 24.39 -10.17
C HIS A 648 -15.44 25.61 -10.96
N ASN A 649 -15.07 26.82 -10.53
CA ASN A 649 -15.43 28.08 -11.17
C ASN A 649 -16.95 28.23 -11.43
N LYS A 650 -17.79 27.59 -10.57
CA LYS A 650 -19.25 27.72 -10.61
C LYS A 650 -19.68 29.07 -10.07
N LYS A 651 -20.92 29.48 -10.36
CA LYS A 651 -21.50 30.71 -9.82
C LYS A 651 -21.65 30.63 -8.30
N LEU A 652 -21.08 31.60 -7.58
CA LEU A 652 -21.33 31.84 -6.17
C LEU A 652 -22.64 32.62 -6.04
N ARG A 653 -23.63 32.07 -5.36
CA ARG A 653 -24.90 32.70 -5.11
C ARG A 653 -25.02 33.17 -3.70
N ALA A 654 -25.58 34.37 -3.48
CA ALA A 654 -25.86 34.85 -2.14
C ALA A 654 -27.18 35.64 -2.09
N THR A 655 -27.95 35.37 -1.03
CA THR A 655 -29.13 36.19 -0.69
C THR A 655 -28.91 36.72 0.70
N LEU A 656 -28.60 38.03 0.82
CA LEU A 656 -28.18 38.64 2.07
C LEU A 656 -28.95 39.94 2.37
N THR A 657 -29.26 40.15 3.63
CA THR A 657 -29.62 41.46 4.18
C THR A 657 -28.37 42.09 4.79
N LEU A 658 -27.98 43.26 4.29
CA LEU A 658 -26.82 44.01 4.74
C LEU A 658 -27.27 45.24 5.53
N SER A 659 -26.75 45.37 6.75
CA SER A 659 -26.91 46.58 7.57
C SER A 659 -25.54 47.18 7.88
N SER A 660 -25.47 48.50 7.97
CA SER A 660 -24.22 49.23 8.32
C SER A 660 -24.51 50.53 8.98
N LYS A 661 -23.73 50.87 10.04
CA LYS A 661 -23.75 52.20 10.64
C LYS A 661 -22.94 53.19 9.81
N ASN A 662 -21.82 52.71 9.18
CA ASN A 662 -20.94 53.54 8.38
C ASN A 662 -20.28 52.73 7.26
N LEU A 663 -20.68 52.97 6.03
CA LEU A 663 -20.15 52.29 4.85
C LEU A 663 -19.31 53.27 4.02
N ASN A 664 -18.03 52.95 3.81
CA ASN A 664 -17.14 53.72 2.93
C ASN A 664 -16.98 53.02 1.58
N CYS A 665 -17.84 53.33 0.62
CA CYS A 665 -17.81 52.77 -0.72
C CYS A 665 -16.49 53.05 -1.47
N ASN A 666 -15.89 54.21 -1.27
CA ASN A 666 -14.62 54.55 -1.92
C ASN A 666 -13.52 53.56 -1.59
N GLN A 667 -13.41 53.23 -0.30
CA GLN A 667 -12.42 52.28 0.17
C GLN A 667 -12.74 50.84 -0.28
N LEU A 668 -14.00 50.42 -0.24
CA LEU A 668 -14.40 49.07 -0.68
C LEU A 668 -14.17 48.90 -2.19
N ILE A 669 -14.58 49.84 -3.01
CA ILE A 669 -14.40 49.78 -4.48
C ILE A 669 -12.89 49.71 -4.82
N ARG A 670 -12.07 50.57 -4.21
CA ARG A 670 -10.61 50.54 -4.41
C ARG A 670 -10.01 49.21 -4.02
N SER A 671 -10.48 48.60 -2.92
CA SER A 671 -9.95 47.33 -2.43
C SER A 671 -10.24 46.12 -3.36
N ILE A 672 -11.35 46.17 -4.08
CA ILE A 672 -11.75 45.12 -5.04
C ILE A 672 -11.09 45.32 -6.41
N SER A 673 -10.85 46.55 -6.81
CA SER A 673 -10.41 46.93 -8.15
C SER A 673 -8.90 46.72 -8.42
N PHE A 674 -8.06 46.66 -7.38
CA PHE A 674 -6.60 46.65 -7.53
C PHE A 674 -5.91 45.61 -6.65
N PRO A 675 -5.89 44.33 -7.03
CA PRO A 675 -5.23 43.31 -6.21
C PRO A 675 -3.68 43.35 -6.25
N LYS A 676 -3.05 44.13 -7.13
CA LYS A 676 -1.58 44.12 -7.30
C LYS A 676 -0.78 45.13 -6.47
N ASP A 677 -1.38 46.21 -6.00
CA ASP A 677 -0.65 47.27 -5.27
C ASP A 677 -1.05 47.35 -3.79
N THR A 678 -0.75 46.29 -3.06
CA THR A 678 -1.07 46.18 -1.63
C THR A 678 -0.22 47.06 -0.70
N ALA A 679 0.91 47.61 -1.17
CA ALA A 679 1.86 48.35 -0.34
C ALA A 679 1.53 49.85 -0.15
N GLN A 680 0.70 50.44 -1.03
CA GLN A 680 0.42 51.87 -1.02
C GLN A 680 -0.91 52.32 -0.42
N ILE A 681 -1.77 51.35 -0.03
CA ILE A 681 -3.14 51.67 0.42
C ILE A 681 -3.19 52.11 1.91
N GLU A 682 -2.17 51.80 2.71
CA GLU A 682 -2.15 52.06 4.15
C GLU A 682 -1.64 53.50 4.53
N THR A 683 -1.03 54.21 3.64
CA THR A 683 -0.31 55.49 3.97
C THR A 683 -0.84 56.79 3.35
N GLU A 684 -1.88 56.76 2.51
CA GLU A 684 -2.42 57.97 1.95
C GLU A 684 -3.52 58.62 2.81
N SER A 685 -3.22 59.81 3.32
CA SER A 685 -4.18 60.72 3.94
C SER A 685 -5.35 61.06 3.00
N ASP A 686 -6.54 61.27 3.56
CA ASP A 686 -7.85 61.52 2.92
C ASP A 686 -7.94 62.66 1.88
N THR A 687 -6.85 63.23 1.38
CA THR A 687 -6.83 64.53 0.67
C THR A 687 -6.45 64.49 -0.80
N THR A 688 -6.08 63.36 -1.39
CA THR A 688 -5.80 63.30 -2.84
C THR A 688 -6.94 62.62 -3.59
N SER A 689 -7.59 63.36 -4.48
CA SER A 689 -8.65 62.93 -5.39
C SER A 689 -8.06 62.00 -6.48
N THR A 690 -7.84 60.71 -6.16
CA THR A 690 -7.59 59.70 -7.18
C THR A 690 -8.92 59.38 -7.86
N ALA A 691 -9.02 59.65 -9.17
CA ALA A 691 -10.17 59.34 -9.99
C ALA A 691 -10.53 57.84 -9.86
N LEU A 692 -11.81 57.51 -9.61
CA LEU A 692 -12.32 56.17 -9.56
C LEU A 692 -12.12 55.52 -10.93
N LYS A 693 -11.51 54.35 -11.00
CA LYS A 693 -11.38 53.58 -12.23
C LYS A 693 -12.55 52.64 -12.41
N LEU A 694 -12.90 52.32 -13.66
CA LEU A 694 -13.91 51.36 -14.02
C LEU A 694 -13.53 50.00 -13.42
N PHE A 695 -14.43 49.36 -12.65
CA PHE A 695 -14.20 48.04 -12.09
C PHE A 695 -15.01 46.99 -12.80
N VAL A 696 -14.34 45.87 -13.14
CA VAL A 696 -14.97 44.77 -13.81
C VAL A 696 -15.66 43.85 -12.79
N ILE A 697 -16.96 43.55 -13.05
CA ILE A 697 -17.73 42.68 -12.16
C ILE A 697 -17.43 41.23 -12.52
N PRO A 698 -17.07 40.37 -11.53
CA PRO A 698 -16.76 38.99 -11.77
C PRO A 698 -17.93 38.21 -12.41
N ARG A 699 -17.62 37.31 -13.36
CA ARG A 699 -18.66 36.50 -14.07
C ARG A 699 -19.39 35.53 -13.17
N ASN A 700 -18.73 35.10 -12.10
CA ASN A 700 -19.12 33.95 -11.29
C ASN A 700 -19.90 34.29 -10.02
N ILE A 701 -20.49 35.49 -9.95
CA ILE A 701 -21.29 35.93 -8.81
C ILE A 701 -22.76 36.14 -9.22
N ASP A 702 -23.66 35.83 -8.30
CA ASP A 702 -25.09 36.07 -8.41
C ASP A 702 -25.62 36.35 -7.02
N PHE A 703 -25.61 37.69 -6.66
CA PHE A 703 -25.92 38.18 -5.34
C PHE A 703 -27.21 38.97 -5.35
N GLU A 704 -28.10 38.67 -4.43
CA GLU A 704 -29.26 39.47 -4.07
C GLU A 704 -29.07 40.03 -2.68
N LEU A 705 -28.96 41.37 -2.60
CA LEU A 705 -28.65 42.08 -1.38
C LEU A 705 -29.80 43.03 -1.06
N GLN A 706 -30.41 42.84 0.14
CA GLN A 706 -31.27 43.88 0.73
C GLN A 706 -30.41 44.77 1.62
N THR A 707 -30.53 46.05 1.51
CA THR A 707 -29.66 47.03 2.20
C THR A 707 -30.42 47.87 3.20
N ASN A 708 -29.80 48.08 4.37
CA ASN A 708 -30.25 49.02 5.40
C ASN A 708 -29.03 49.71 6.01
N LEU A 709 -28.62 50.87 5.36
CA LEU A 709 -27.33 51.51 5.64
C LEU A 709 -27.55 52.88 6.19
N ASN A 710 -27.14 53.12 7.45
CA ASN A 710 -27.39 54.39 8.12
C ASN A 710 -26.58 55.54 7.51
N ARG A 711 -25.30 55.27 7.11
CA ARG A 711 -24.43 56.22 6.53
C ARG A 711 -23.55 55.61 5.46
N VAL A 712 -23.60 56.12 4.24
CA VAL A 712 -22.82 55.66 3.10
C VAL A 712 -21.98 56.82 2.56
N ARG A 713 -20.65 56.66 2.46
CA ARG A 713 -19.76 57.63 1.84
C ARG A 713 -19.37 57.15 0.44
N TYR A 714 -19.68 57.94 -0.57
CA TYR A 714 -19.30 57.73 -1.95
C TYR A 714 -18.79 59.05 -2.57
N GLY A 715 -17.59 59.05 -3.13
CA GLY A 715 -16.91 60.28 -3.54
C GLY A 715 -16.68 61.21 -2.34
N LYS A 716 -17.04 62.46 -2.47
CA LYS A 716 -17.05 63.47 -1.39
C LYS A 716 -18.35 63.49 -0.61
N MET A 717 -19.37 62.73 -1.03
CA MET A 717 -20.72 62.77 -0.51
C MET A 717 -21.00 61.76 0.61
N VAL A 718 -21.97 62.12 1.40
CA VAL A 718 -22.50 61.28 2.50
C VAL A 718 -23.99 61.15 2.34
N PHE A 719 -24.43 59.93 2.13
CA PHE A 719 -25.84 59.56 2.12
C PHE A 719 -26.24 58.98 3.46
N LYS A 720 -27.46 59.22 3.91
CA LYS A 720 -28.03 58.69 5.13
C LYS A 720 -29.25 57.81 4.78
N ASN A 721 -29.62 56.91 5.68
CA ASN A 721 -30.82 56.10 5.61
C ASN A 721 -30.98 55.40 4.23
N VAL A 722 -29.92 54.80 3.73
CA VAL A 722 -29.90 54.12 2.43
C VAL A 722 -30.55 52.77 2.57
N HIS A 723 -31.65 52.54 1.90
CA HIS A 723 -32.37 51.25 1.88
C HIS A 723 -32.89 50.94 0.47
N GLY A 724 -32.91 49.64 0.12
CA GLY A 724 -33.37 49.12 -1.15
C GLY A 724 -32.65 47.82 -1.49
N ALA A 725 -32.85 47.33 -2.71
CA ALA A 725 -32.26 46.09 -3.19
C ALA A 725 -31.10 46.32 -4.15
N ILE A 726 -30.06 45.46 -4.07
CA ILE A 726 -28.93 45.43 -4.98
C ILE A 726 -28.81 44.04 -5.54
N ASP A 727 -28.93 43.88 -6.84
CA ASP A 727 -28.62 42.63 -7.53
C ASP A 727 -27.27 42.74 -8.24
N ILE A 728 -26.41 41.75 -8.05
CA ILE A 728 -25.14 41.64 -8.75
C ILE A 728 -25.13 40.31 -9.52
N ARG A 729 -25.43 40.38 -10.79
CA ARG A 729 -25.50 39.19 -11.68
C ARG A 729 -25.12 39.55 -13.12
N ASN A 730 -24.63 38.57 -13.87
CA ASN A 730 -24.31 38.67 -15.29
C ASN A 730 -23.34 39.86 -15.62
N GLN A 731 -22.38 40.09 -14.73
CA GLN A 731 -21.42 41.20 -14.80
C GLN A 731 -22.09 42.60 -14.76
N ALA A 732 -23.24 42.70 -14.09
CA ALA A 732 -23.93 43.95 -13.85
C ALA A 732 -24.33 44.09 -12.36
N ILE A 733 -24.37 45.32 -11.90
CA ILE A 733 -24.96 45.74 -10.62
C ILE A 733 -26.22 46.50 -10.93
N HIS A 734 -27.30 46.03 -10.32
CA HIS A 734 -28.60 46.71 -10.40
C HIS A 734 -28.98 47.22 -9.01
N LEU A 735 -29.06 48.51 -8.82
CA LEU A 735 -29.67 49.13 -7.66
C LEU A 735 -31.16 49.29 -7.95
N LYS A 736 -32.03 48.68 -7.16
CA LYS A 736 -33.46 48.69 -7.38
C LYS A 736 -34.11 49.55 -6.32
N GLU A 737 -34.74 50.65 -6.75
CA GLU A 737 -35.49 51.58 -5.88
C GLU A 737 -34.72 51.94 -4.60
N LEU A 738 -33.45 52.27 -4.74
CA LEU A 738 -32.63 52.66 -3.60
C LEU A 738 -33.11 54.00 -3.09
N SER A 739 -33.58 54.05 -1.86
CA SER A 739 -34.03 55.27 -1.20
C SER A 739 -32.94 55.74 -0.25
N MET A 740 -32.64 57.06 -0.23
CA MET A 740 -31.59 57.64 0.61
C MET A 740 -31.86 59.12 0.86
N GLU A 741 -31.20 59.66 1.84
CA GLU A 741 -31.15 61.08 2.16
C GLU A 741 -29.74 61.62 1.98
N GLY A 742 -29.60 62.77 1.36
CA GLY A 742 -28.30 63.36 1.12
C GLY A 742 -28.45 64.77 0.53
N MET A 743 -27.49 65.64 0.80
CA MET A 743 -27.48 66.99 0.26
C MET A 743 -28.77 67.77 0.64
N ASP A 744 -29.31 67.48 1.81
CA ASP A 744 -30.58 67.98 2.36
C ASP A 744 -31.81 67.63 1.49
N ALA A 745 -31.76 66.63 0.68
CA ALA A 745 -32.80 66.13 -0.21
C ALA A 745 -33.09 64.64 0.07
N THR A 746 -34.33 64.22 -0.25
CA THR A 746 -34.63 62.75 -0.33
C THR A 746 -34.45 62.28 -1.76
N MET A 747 -33.80 61.16 -1.90
CA MET A 747 -33.43 60.59 -3.20
C MET A 747 -34.00 59.19 -3.33
N ARG A 748 -34.52 58.87 -4.52
CA ARG A 748 -34.81 57.50 -4.96
C ARG A 748 -34.06 57.26 -6.26
N THR A 749 -33.35 56.12 -6.32
CA THR A 749 -32.60 55.80 -7.53
C THR A 749 -32.72 54.37 -7.95
N THR A 750 -32.81 54.15 -9.22
CA THR A 750 -32.54 52.85 -9.86
C THR A 750 -31.27 53.05 -10.70
N LEU A 751 -30.33 52.14 -10.62
CA LEU A 751 -29.08 52.20 -11.37
C LEU A 751 -28.72 50.83 -11.88
N ILE A 752 -28.28 50.81 -13.15
CA ILE A 752 -27.64 49.65 -13.77
C ILE A 752 -26.20 50.04 -14.11
N TYR A 753 -25.26 49.31 -13.57
CA TYR A 753 -23.84 49.44 -13.92
C TYR A 753 -23.35 48.11 -14.50
N GLN A 754 -22.78 48.11 -15.68
CA GLN A 754 -22.23 46.95 -16.33
C GLN A 754 -20.81 47.21 -16.81
N ALA A 755 -19.87 46.37 -16.42
CA ALA A 755 -18.49 46.40 -16.90
C ALA A 755 -18.00 44.97 -17.13
N ARG A 756 -17.76 44.61 -18.37
CA ARG A 756 -17.25 43.30 -18.78
C ARG A 756 -15.74 43.31 -19.07
N GLN A 757 -15.23 44.52 -19.42
CA GLN A 757 -13.81 44.78 -19.72
C GLN A 757 -13.39 46.10 -19.07
N PRO A 758 -12.10 46.29 -18.77
CA PRO A 758 -11.62 47.54 -18.11
C PRO A 758 -11.77 48.83 -18.90
N GLU A 759 -12.02 48.72 -20.22
CA GLU A 759 -12.09 49.89 -21.13
C GLU A 759 -13.52 50.27 -21.54
N GLN A 760 -14.50 49.38 -21.24
CA GLN A 760 -15.88 49.52 -21.67
C GLN A 760 -16.85 49.29 -20.54
N GLY A 761 -17.44 50.31 -20.04
CA GLY A 761 -18.54 50.29 -19.09
C GLY A 761 -19.83 50.83 -19.68
N TYR A 762 -20.95 50.46 -19.08
CA TYR A 762 -22.27 51.04 -19.33
C TYR A 762 -22.92 51.35 -17.99
N ALA A 763 -23.55 52.53 -17.91
CA ALA A 763 -24.41 52.89 -16.78
C ALA A 763 -25.73 53.43 -17.29
N GLY A 764 -26.82 52.96 -16.67
CA GLY A 764 -28.15 53.56 -16.83
C GLY A 764 -28.68 53.88 -15.43
N PHE A 765 -29.27 55.02 -15.24
CA PHE A 765 -29.83 55.41 -13.96
C PHE A 765 -31.10 56.23 -14.12
N ASP A 766 -31.92 56.11 -13.09
CA ASP A 766 -33.09 56.94 -12.86
C ASP A 766 -32.97 57.51 -11.44
N PHE A 767 -32.74 58.82 -11.37
CA PHE A 767 -32.68 59.58 -10.10
C PHE A 767 -33.90 60.43 -9.94
N LYS A 768 -34.56 60.33 -8.82
CA LYS A 768 -35.61 61.21 -8.35
C LYS A 768 -35.14 61.91 -7.07
N LEU A 769 -34.92 63.18 -7.15
CA LEU A 769 -34.46 64.03 -6.07
C LEU A 769 -35.61 64.93 -5.67
N HIS A 770 -36.06 64.84 -4.43
CA HIS A 770 -37.14 65.69 -3.90
C HIS A 770 -36.56 66.71 -2.96
N ASN A 771 -36.93 68.00 -3.22
CA ASN A 771 -36.54 69.13 -2.44
C ASN A 771 -35.02 69.37 -2.35
N ILE A 772 -34.30 69.21 -3.48
CA ILE A 772 -32.81 69.47 -3.57
C ILE A 772 -32.47 70.88 -3.80
N ASN A 773 -31.50 71.41 -3.03
CA ASN A 773 -30.94 72.78 -3.33
C ASN A 773 -30.16 72.76 -4.65
N ILE A 774 -30.46 73.69 -5.55
CA ILE A 774 -29.89 73.75 -6.89
C ILE A 774 -28.35 73.78 -6.85
N GLY A 775 -27.73 74.62 -5.98
CA GLY A 775 -26.24 74.62 -5.85
C GLY A 775 -25.65 73.30 -5.53
N LYS A 776 -26.28 72.57 -4.58
CA LYS A 776 -25.86 71.21 -4.22
C LYS A 776 -26.12 70.21 -5.34
N LEU A 777 -27.21 70.33 -6.12
CA LEU A 777 -27.50 69.57 -7.30
C LEU A 777 -26.40 69.66 -8.36
N VAL A 778 -25.97 70.91 -8.67
CA VAL A 778 -24.89 71.15 -9.64
C VAL A 778 -23.55 70.61 -9.14
N ASP A 779 -23.24 70.74 -7.86
CA ASP A 779 -22.04 70.18 -7.26
C ASP A 779 -22.09 68.61 -7.31
N PHE A 780 -23.30 67.99 -7.25
CA PHE A 780 -23.50 66.55 -7.35
C PHE A 780 -23.33 66.02 -8.75
N ILE A 781 -23.85 66.70 -9.73
CA ILE A 781 -23.78 66.37 -11.16
C ILE A 781 -23.08 67.54 -11.91
N PRO A 782 -21.75 67.59 -11.89
CA PRO A 782 -21.04 68.72 -12.54
C PRO A 782 -21.36 68.85 -14.05
N SER A 783 -21.73 67.72 -14.69
CA SER A 783 -22.14 67.76 -16.10
C SER A 783 -23.42 68.55 -16.39
N LEU A 784 -24.22 68.82 -15.35
CA LEU A 784 -25.41 69.66 -15.47
C LEU A 784 -25.06 71.13 -15.94
N ASP A 785 -23.91 71.60 -15.58
CA ASP A 785 -23.41 72.86 -16.05
C ASP A 785 -23.33 72.96 -17.57
N THR A 786 -23.03 71.79 -18.20
CA THR A 786 -22.90 71.77 -19.68
C THR A 786 -24.24 71.43 -20.33
N ILE A 787 -25.11 70.64 -19.62
CA ILE A 787 -26.38 70.12 -20.18
C ILE A 787 -27.54 71.11 -19.95
N VAL A 788 -27.55 71.75 -18.78
CA VAL A 788 -28.59 72.78 -18.41
C VAL A 788 -27.92 73.96 -17.71
N PRO A 789 -27.17 74.81 -18.43
CA PRO A 789 -26.38 75.89 -17.87
C PRO A 789 -27.20 76.94 -17.08
N MET A 790 -28.48 77.06 -17.42
CA MET A 790 -29.44 77.91 -16.74
C MET A 790 -29.66 77.61 -15.27
N LEU A 791 -29.44 76.36 -14.80
CA LEU A 791 -29.70 75.97 -13.41
C LEU A 791 -28.90 76.78 -12.40
N ARG A 792 -27.71 77.26 -12.71
CA ARG A 792 -26.93 78.15 -11.87
C ARG A 792 -27.52 79.55 -11.64
N SER A 793 -28.38 79.95 -12.52
CA SER A 793 -29.04 81.27 -12.41
C SER A 793 -30.21 81.30 -11.42
N PHE A 794 -30.56 80.11 -10.89
CA PHE A 794 -31.63 79.93 -9.92
C PHE A 794 -31.12 79.56 -8.52
N GLN A 795 -31.71 80.14 -7.51
CA GLN A 795 -31.53 79.79 -6.11
C GLN A 795 -32.86 79.25 -5.57
N GLY A 796 -32.76 78.16 -4.77
CA GLY A 796 -33.94 77.56 -4.19
C GLY A 796 -33.81 76.07 -4.16
N THR A 797 -34.91 75.37 -3.91
CA THR A 797 -35.01 73.88 -3.90
C THR A 797 -35.92 73.44 -5.04
N VAL A 798 -35.57 72.34 -5.66
CA VAL A 798 -36.31 71.76 -6.79
C VAL A 798 -36.51 70.26 -6.60
N ASP A 799 -37.56 69.78 -7.21
CA ASP A 799 -37.71 68.35 -7.50
C ASP A 799 -37.03 68.12 -8.87
N PHE A 800 -36.02 67.27 -8.84
CA PHE A 800 -35.20 66.97 -9.99
C PHE A 800 -35.30 65.48 -10.34
N ASN A 801 -35.86 65.20 -11.49
CA ASN A 801 -35.94 63.85 -11.97
C ASN A 801 -35.08 63.71 -13.22
N VAL A 802 -34.17 62.76 -13.24
CA VAL A 802 -33.33 62.49 -14.38
C VAL A 802 -33.24 60.97 -14.65
N SER A 803 -33.51 60.60 -15.86
CA SER A 803 -33.23 59.29 -16.41
C SER A 803 -32.15 59.44 -17.46
N ALA A 804 -31.07 58.70 -17.32
CA ALA A 804 -29.99 58.74 -18.28
C ALA A 804 -29.31 57.38 -18.45
N GLU A 805 -28.84 57.12 -19.67
CA GLU A 805 -28.00 55.96 -19.99
C GLU A 805 -26.80 56.42 -20.85
N SER A 806 -25.62 55.80 -20.59
CA SER A 806 -24.41 56.12 -21.34
C SER A 806 -23.37 55.01 -21.22
N GLY A 807 -22.49 54.96 -22.24
CA GLY A 807 -21.21 54.28 -22.15
C GLY A 807 -20.30 55.00 -21.15
N LEU A 808 -19.44 54.26 -20.45
CA LEU A 808 -18.42 54.83 -19.57
C LEU A 808 -17.02 54.58 -20.13
N ASP A 809 -16.10 55.51 -19.89
CA ASP A 809 -14.68 55.31 -20.16
C ASP A 809 -13.98 54.54 -18.99
N SER A 810 -12.68 54.29 -19.11
CA SER A 810 -11.87 53.61 -18.08
C SER A 810 -11.79 54.39 -16.75
N CYS A 811 -12.13 55.68 -16.74
CA CYS A 811 -12.15 56.53 -15.56
C CYS A 811 -13.58 56.83 -15.05
N LEU A 812 -14.59 56.04 -15.47
CA LEU A 812 -16.00 56.20 -15.13
C LEU A 812 -16.63 57.50 -15.64
N ASN A 813 -16.00 58.20 -16.57
CA ASN A 813 -16.61 59.35 -17.18
C ASN A 813 -17.66 58.94 -18.21
N ILE A 814 -18.71 59.74 -18.30
CA ILE A 814 -19.81 59.55 -19.25
C ILE A 814 -19.29 59.87 -20.68
N LYS A 815 -19.50 58.95 -21.61
CA LYS A 815 -19.22 59.16 -23.03
C LYS A 815 -20.35 59.97 -23.66
N ILE A 816 -20.20 61.26 -23.78
CA ILE A 816 -21.24 62.20 -24.28
C ILE A 816 -21.87 61.69 -25.59
N PRO A 817 -21.14 61.18 -26.61
CA PRO A 817 -21.78 60.74 -27.87
C PRO A 817 -22.76 59.57 -27.66
N SER A 818 -22.68 58.83 -26.54
CA SER A 818 -23.59 57.71 -26.22
C SER A 818 -24.64 58.08 -25.16
N LEU A 819 -24.62 59.32 -24.67
CA LEU A 819 -25.53 59.79 -23.63
C LEU A 819 -26.95 59.96 -24.21
N ARG A 820 -27.90 59.33 -23.57
CA ARG A 820 -29.33 59.54 -23.73
C ARG A 820 -29.87 59.95 -22.38
N SER A 821 -30.56 61.07 -22.28
CA SER A 821 -31.13 61.55 -21.03
C SER A 821 -32.45 62.24 -21.19
N ALA A 822 -33.26 62.09 -20.16
CA ALA A 822 -34.51 62.88 -20.00
C ALA A 822 -34.41 63.55 -18.60
N ILE A 823 -34.62 64.84 -18.57
CA ILE A 823 -34.50 65.63 -17.34
C ILE A 823 -35.81 66.35 -17.14
N HIS A 824 -36.38 66.26 -15.94
CA HIS A 824 -37.54 67.04 -15.51
C HIS A 824 -37.17 67.77 -14.20
N VAL A 825 -37.41 69.09 -14.20
CA VAL A 825 -37.14 69.97 -13.05
C VAL A 825 -38.41 70.73 -12.73
N GLU A 826 -38.84 70.65 -11.48
CA GLU A 826 -39.99 71.39 -10.98
C GLU A 826 -39.65 72.05 -9.66
N GLY A 827 -40.04 73.29 -9.48
CA GLY A 827 -39.81 74.01 -8.24
C GLY A 827 -40.88 75.05 -7.99
N ASP A 828 -41.36 75.11 -6.74
CA ASP A 828 -42.46 75.95 -6.35
C ASP A 828 -42.02 77.38 -5.97
N SER A 829 -40.79 77.61 -5.56
CA SER A 829 -40.26 78.87 -5.04
C SER A 829 -38.80 79.06 -5.42
N LEU A 830 -38.58 79.35 -6.68
CA LEU A 830 -37.26 79.62 -7.23
C LEU A 830 -36.96 81.15 -7.25
N VAL A 831 -35.82 81.47 -6.76
CA VAL A 831 -35.32 82.90 -6.89
C VAL A 831 -34.35 82.90 -8.04
N LEU A 832 -34.64 83.68 -9.06
CA LEU A 832 -33.73 84.02 -10.19
C LEU A 832 -32.65 84.98 -9.71
N LEU A 833 -31.43 84.56 -9.76
CA LEU A 833 -30.29 85.39 -9.50
C LEU A 833 -30.01 86.29 -10.69
N ASP A 834 -29.65 87.56 -10.46
CA ASP A 834 -29.22 88.48 -11.51
C ASP A 834 -27.90 87.95 -12.15
N GLY A 835 -28.00 87.49 -13.35
CA GLY A 835 -26.91 86.78 -14.05
C GLY A 835 -26.96 87.08 -15.56
N GLU A 836 -25.93 86.73 -16.32
CA GLU A 836 -25.78 86.91 -17.75
C GLU A 836 -26.99 86.39 -18.55
N THR A 837 -27.63 85.33 -18.09
CA THR A 837 -28.82 84.73 -18.69
C THR A 837 -30.03 85.67 -18.64
N PHE A 838 -30.21 86.38 -17.51
CA PHE A 838 -31.28 87.34 -17.36
C PHE A 838 -31.05 88.59 -18.20
N ALA A 839 -29.79 89.06 -18.29
CA ALA A 839 -29.41 90.15 -19.19
C ALA A 839 -29.68 89.83 -20.69
N GLU A 840 -29.49 88.54 -21.06
CA GLU A 840 -29.79 88.05 -22.43
C GLU A 840 -31.32 87.90 -22.68
N ILE A 841 -32.09 87.44 -21.71
CA ILE A 841 -33.54 87.38 -21.81
C ILE A 841 -34.13 88.79 -21.84
N SER A 842 -33.67 89.70 -20.95
CA SER A 842 -34.11 91.06 -20.87
C SER A 842 -33.80 91.87 -22.10
N LYS A 843 -32.82 91.45 -22.91
CA LYS A 843 -32.55 92.05 -24.22
C LYS A 843 -33.50 91.60 -25.36
N LYS A 844 -34.17 90.48 -25.16
CA LYS A 844 -35.07 89.87 -26.16
C LYS A 844 -36.56 90.17 -25.89
N PHE A 845 -36.89 90.71 -24.73
CA PHE A 845 -38.17 91.17 -24.34
C PHE A 845 -38.09 92.73 -24.07
#